data_f5e9ccefb03655df2f82dccb527b813a
#
_entry.id   f5e9ccefb03655df2f82dccb527b813a
#
_cell.length_a   1.000
_cell.length_b   1.000
_cell.length_c   1.000
_cell.angle_alpha   90.00
_cell.angle_beta   90.00
_cell.angle_gamma   90.00
#
_symmetry.space_group_name_H-M   'P 1'
#
loop_
_entity.id
_entity.type
_entity.pdbx_description
1 polymer ?
#
loop_
_entity_poly.entity_id
_entity_poly.type
_entity_poly.pdbx_seq_one_letter_code
_entity_poly.pdbx_strand_id
1 'polypeptide(L)'
;MLRELGISKGLTFQALPIAGVLATAAQVEALAQNPQVKSIYYNKRLTYYNFDDTNLTGVKRLRADKDLTARNNGLPVSGKGIGVLINDSGVDGTHDDIKLGTHLVQNTLGSTNLNAYDAMLPVTYLEGVPNTDTNSGHGTHCAGTVGGNGTRSGGKYEGVAPGASLLGYGSGGALLVLDAIGGFDYALTHQYQYNIRVISNSFGTSGDFDPAAPINLVTKKCYDRGMVVVFAAGNDGPGADTHNPYAIAPWTISVGAGDRFGRLADFSSRGVKGEGGTFVADGETWKYANQPVVVAPGVDVVSTRAVAPVSTLGAQMDAELLAPAHVPFYTHMSGTSMATPHVAGVVALILEAKPSLSPAQVRELLEKTATNMPGRETWEVGAGYVNAYAAVDKAFRDTNFGATVNATRTFNSSVNFLTNTQDFSLDYSPLPTSANELTFSVAPGTNSLEAKVSAAGLLGQTGNPVNLILLDPNGVEYRSGVPVLFAQTYDRSVAVAAPAPGTWTLKAEGLQGLALPETLTGKISQVVANGTSGLGDIVGHPAEAAIKMAVAARLIDGVSGGFRPNDLLRRIQLADYLMMGQAGRQYLPTTGAATFTDVTGSQVLLAEAVTAKGAALRDRFQQYNGMMRPTAPGQFSANGTVDRTTLAYALVQALGLQEVALARTGKPVTVKADGKDIAVDDAAKIPAGMEGYVSVALELNLINAYYSLSQGPFDLQPKLHATFKPTQNVTRADFAVIVTRTFPQWEALTQPVAGAAQTTSTSGTVATLATQEALSAYPNPFSGSTTLSYTLPQAGFVSVEIYNLMGKKVKSVVAEQMNAGYHEVKVDGSSLSRGTYLFTVKAGGQTSSQRLVVQ
;
A
#
# COMPACT_ATOMS: atom_id res chain seq x y z
N MET A 1 -7.39 -44.10 10.51
CA MET A 1 -8.34 -43.11 10.06
C MET A 1 -8.28 -42.86 8.53
N LEU A 2 -7.21 -42.23 7.96
CA LEU A 2 -7.16 -41.91 6.51
C LEU A 2 -7.36 -43.16 5.64
N ARG A 3 -6.68 -44.28 5.95
CA ARG A 3 -6.81 -45.52 5.21
C ARG A 3 -8.22 -46.17 5.30
N GLU A 4 -8.91 -46.02 6.42
CA GLU A 4 -10.29 -46.51 6.63
C GLU A 4 -11.29 -45.74 5.76
N LEU A 5 -10.97 -44.48 5.44
CA LEU A 5 -11.73 -43.63 4.50
C LEU A 5 -11.30 -43.82 3.04
N GLY A 6 -10.46 -44.85 2.76
CA GLY A 6 -9.97 -45.09 1.42
C GLY A 6 -8.98 -44.01 0.88
N ILE A 7 -8.41 -43.20 1.75
CA ILE A 7 -7.43 -42.17 1.39
C ILE A 7 -6.04 -42.78 1.51
N SER A 8 -5.46 -43.14 0.35
CA SER A 8 -4.16 -43.81 0.25
C SER A 8 -3.03 -42.94 -0.31
N LYS A 9 -3.34 -41.70 -0.75
CA LYS A 9 -2.38 -40.80 -1.37
C LYS A 9 -2.29 -39.50 -0.57
N GLY A 10 -1.08 -39.09 -0.22
CA GLY A 10 -0.82 -37.89 0.54
C GLY A 10 0.55 -37.92 1.18
N LEU A 11 0.80 -36.96 2.03
CA LEU A 11 2.02 -36.79 2.82
C LEU A 11 1.67 -36.47 4.28
N THR A 12 2.57 -36.81 5.19
CA THR A 12 2.48 -36.47 6.60
C THR A 12 3.76 -35.77 7.03
N PHE A 13 3.67 -34.92 8.03
CA PHE A 13 4.82 -34.22 8.61
C PHE A 13 5.34 -34.98 9.81
N GLN A 14 6.64 -34.87 10.09
CA GLN A 14 7.28 -35.61 11.20
C GLN A 14 6.96 -35.00 12.56
N ALA A 15 6.94 -33.68 12.66
CA ALA A 15 6.75 -32.94 13.92
C ALA A 15 5.39 -32.23 14.03
N LEU A 16 4.56 -32.25 12.98
CA LEU A 16 3.28 -31.56 12.94
C LEU A 16 2.13 -32.55 12.76
N PRO A 17 1.03 -32.42 13.51
CA PRO A 17 -0.18 -33.24 13.34
C PRO A 17 -0.99 -32.80 12.10
N ILE A 18 -0.33 -32.72 10.96
CA ILE A 18 -0.89 -32.29 9.68
C ILE A 18 -0.63 -33.38 8.63
N ALA A 19 -1.64 -33.63 7.81
CA ALA A 19 -1.50 -34.49 6.64
C ALA A 19 -2.03 -33.76 5.40
N GLY A 20 -1.27 -33.79 4.31
CA GLY A 20 -1.73 -33.36 3.00
C GLY A 20 -2.25 -34.57 2.24
N VAL A 21 -3.51 -34.57 1.78
CA VAL A 21 -4.14 -35.73 1.14
C VAL A 21 -4.86 -35.36 -0.15
N LEU A 22 -4.93 -36.31 -1.08
CA LEU A 22 -5.82 -36.25 -2.22
C LEU A 22 -7.13 -36.95 -1.82
N ALA A 23 -8.20 -36.18 -1.72
CA ALA A 23 -9.50 -36.67 -1.29
C ALA A 23 -10.62 -36.24 -2.23
N THR A 24 -11.63 -37.06 -2.40
CA THR A 24 -12.90 -36.74 -3.06
C THR A 24 -13.77 -35.88 -2.14
N ALA A 25 -14.80 -35.20 -2.68
CA ALA A 25 -15.72 -34.40 -1.89
C ALA A 25 -16.37 -35.26 -0.76
N ALA A 26 -16.81 -36.49 -1.05
CA ALA A 26 -17.38 -37.39 -0.04
C ALA A 26 -16.38 -37.76 1.08
N GLN A 27 -15.10 -37.95 0.71
CA GLN A 27 -14.04 -38.19 1.70
C GLN A 27 -13.74 -36.94 2.55
N VAL A 28 -13.82 -35.75 1.97
CA VAL A 28 -13.69 -34.47 2.73
C VAL A 28 -14.84 -34.33 3.72
N GLU A 29 -16.07 -34.62 3.33
CA GLU A 29 -17.25 -34.63 4.21
C GLU A 29 -17.09 -35.64 5.35
N ALA A 30 -16.64 -36.88 5.04
CA ALA A 30 -16.36 -37.90 6.05
C ALA A 30 -15.24 -37.50 7.03
N LEU A 31 -14.20 -36.82 6.53
CA LEU A 31 -13.13 -36.25 7.36
C LEU A 31 -13.64 -35.12 8.26
N ALA A 32 -14.54 -34.28 7.77
CA ALA A 32 -15.13 -33.17 8.54
C ALA A 32 -15.99 -33.67 9.70
N GLN A 33 -16.57 -34.86 9.60
CA GLN A 33 -17.32 -35.52 10.64
C GLN A 33 -16.43 -36.24 11.68
N ASN A 34 -15.17 -36.41 11.40
CA ASN A 34 -14.28 -37.20 12.27
C ASN A 34 -13.74 -36.32 13.43
N PRO A 35 -13.98 -36.69 14.70
CA PRO A 35 -13.58 -35.93 15.86
C PRO A 35 -12.05 -35.76 16.03
N GLN A 36 -11.24 -36.58 15.33
CA GLN A 36 -9.78 -36.46 15.33
C GLN A 36 -9.27 -35.38 14.33
N VAL A 37 -10.14 -34.91 13.41
CA VAL A 37 -9.79 -33.87 12.45
C VAL A 37 -10.17 -32.51 13.02
N LYS A 38 -9.17 -31.70 13.30
CA LYS A 38 -9.35 -30.36 13.88
C LYS A 38 -9.83 -29.33 12.84
N SER A 39 -9.32 -29.43 11.63
CA SER A 39 -9.60 -28.50 10.54
C SER A 39 -9.20 -29.08 9.20
N ILE A 40 -9.86 -28.68 8.14
CA ILE A 40 -9.57 -29.08 6.75
C ILE A 40 -9.39 -27.82 5.93
N TYR A 41 -8.27 -27.73 5.21
CA TYR A 41 -7.96 -26.62 4.33
C TYR A 41 -7.66 -27.13 2.92
N TYR A 42 -8.13 -26.40 1.94
CA TYR A 42 -7.75 -26.65 0.56
C TYR A 42 -6.29 -26.21 0.36
N ASN A 43 -5.45 -27.11 -0.14
CA ASN A 43 -4.06 -26.81 -0.51
C ASN A 43 -4.06 -25.89 -1.75
N LYS A 44 -4.21 -24.59 -1.52
CA LYS A 44 -4.23 -23.58 -2.57
C LYS A 44 -2.85 -23.47 -3.21
N ARG A 45 -2.83 -23.21 -4.51
CA ARG A 45 -1.62 -22.76 -5.18
C ARG A 45 -1.24 -21.39 -4.61
N LEU A 46 -0.12 -21.31 -3.95
CA LEU A 46 0.46 -20.04 -3.53
C LEU A 46 1.02 -19.33 -4.76
N THR A 47 0.78 -18.03 -4.85
CA THR A 47 1.25 -17.20 -5.95
C THR A 47 2.44 -16.38 -5.45
N TYR A 48 3.55 -16.45 -6.15
CA TYR A 48 4.75 -15.67 -5.86
C TYR A 48 4.56 -14.23 -6.37
N TYR A 49 4.83 -13.22 -5.55
CA TYR A 49 4.29 -11.88 -5.73
C TYR A 49 5.21 -10.85 -6.39
N ASN A 50 6.44 -11.16 -6.71
CA ASN A 50 7.50 -10.19 -7.00
C ASN A 50 7.69 -9.77 -8.46
N PHE A 51 6.85 -10.24 -9.32
CA PHE A 51 6.84 -9.89 -10.75
C PHE A 51 6.15 -8.53 -11.02
N ASP A 52 5.50 -7.96 -10.01
CA ASP A 52 4.52 -6.91 -10.19
C ASP A 52 5.08 -5.48 -10.16
N ASP A 53 6.23 -5.22 -9.53
CA ASP A 53 6.75 -3.86 -9.34
C ASP A 53 7.11 -3.17 -10.65
N THR A 54 7.81 -3.85 -11.54
CA THR A 54 8.14 -3.35 -12.88
C THR A 54 6.93 -3.28 -13.81
N ASN A 55 5.89 -4.08 -13.56
CA ASN A 55 4.61 -3.97 -14.26
C ASN A 55 3.83 -2.75 -13.79
N LEU A 56 3.72 -2.54 -12.47
CA LEU A 56 2.98 -1.42 -11.90
C LEU A 56 3.50 -0.07 -12.40
N THR A 57 4.81 0.10 -12.44
CA THR A 57 5.45 1.33 -12.92
C THR A 57 5.52 1.44 -14.44
N GLY A 58 5.10 0.40 -15.17
CA GLY A 58 5.04 0.40 -16.63
C GLY A 58 6.35 0.06 -17.34
N VAL A 59 7.40 -0.40 -16.61
CA VAL A 59 8.69 -0.79 -17.19
C VAL A 59 8.52 -1.95 -18.18
N LYS A 60 7.70 -2.96 -17.85
CA LYS A 60 7.44 -4.09 -18.77
C LYS A 60 6.67 -3.64 -20.01
N ARG A 61 5.70 -2.74 -19.87
CA ARG A 61 4.99 -2.13 -21.02
C ARG A 61 5.97 -1.38 -21.92
N LEU A 62 6.87 -0.60 -21.31
CA LEU A 62 7.89 0.17 -22.04
C LEU A 62 8.72 -0.73 -22.95
N ARG A 63 9.19 -1.88 -22.44
CA ARG A 63 9.98 -2.85 -23.20
C ARG A 63 9.21 -3.56 -24.31
N ALA A 64 7.89 -3.71 -24.15
CA ALA A 64 7.01 -4.34 -25.12
C ALA A 64 6.47 -3.35 -26.18
N ASP A 65 6.66 -2.05 -25.99
CA ASP A 65 6.15 -1.02 -26.90
C ASP A 65 7.00 -0.94 -28.17
N LYS A 66 6.39 -1.28 -29.31
CA LYS A 66 7.07 -1.31 -30.61
C LYS A 66 7.44 0.09 -31.13
N ASP A 67 6.62 1.10 -30.84
CA ASP A 67 6.87 2.48 -31.28
C ASP A 67 8.06 3.07 -30.52
N LEU A 68 8.11 2.85 -29.21
CA LEU A 68 9.25 3.28 -28.39
C LEU A 68 10.52 2.49 -28.75
N THR A 69 10.40 1.19 -29.00
CA THR A 69 11.49 0.36 -29.53
C THR A 69 12.03 0.89 -30.86
N ALA A 70 11.14 1.24 -31.80
CA ALA A 70 11.56 1.82 -33.09
C ALA A 70 12.30 3.17 -32.91
N ARG A 71 11.84 4.02 -31.99
CA ARG A 71 12.50 5.29 -31.65
C ARG A 71 13.82 5.11 -30.96
N ASN A 72 14.01 4.01 -30.24
CA ASN A 72 15.26 3.63 -29.57
C ASN A 72 16.16 2.77 -30.50
N ASN A 73 16.26 3.14 -31.77
CA ASN A 73 17.10 2.45 -32.76
C ASN A 73 16.80 0.95 -32.90
N GLY A 74 15.56 0.55 -32.73
CA GLY A 74 15.10 -0.84 -32.87
C GLY A 74 15.38 -1.73 -31.65
N LEU A 75 15.86 -1.16 -30.53
CA LEU A 75 16.11 -1.89 -29.30
C LEU A 75 15.12 -1.48 -28.20
N PRO A 76 14.64 -2.41 -27.37
CA PRO A 76 13.88 -2.05 -26.17
C PRO A 76 14.69 -1.12 -25.28
N VAL A 77 14.02 -0.13 -24.67
CA VAL A 77 14.67 0.78 -23.73
C VAL A 77 15.07 0.01 -22.49
N SER A 78 16.33 0.08 -22.08
CA SER A 78 16.92 -0.76 -21.04
C SER A 78 17.90 -0.04 -20.11
N GLY A 79 18.15 1.27 -20.30
CA GLY A 79 19.17 2.05 -19.61
C GLY A 79 20.56 1.97 -20.30
N LYS A 80 20.60 1.45 -21.53
CA LYS A 80 21.86 1.23 -22.26
C LYS A 80 22.68 2.50 -22.42
N GLY A 81 23.97 2.39 -22.11
CA GLY A 81 24.91 3.48 -22.23
C GLY A 81 24.92 4.46 -21.04
N ILE A 82 24.12 4.21 -20.01
CA ILE A 82 24.05 5.02 -18.80
C ILE A 82 24.77 4.32 -17.64
N GLY A 83 25.79 4.98 -17.06
CA GLY A 83 26.45 4.53 -15.84
C GLY A 83 25.61 4.88 -14.61
N VAL A 84 25.33 3.89 -13.76
CA VAL A 84 24.62 4.03 -12.49
C VAL A 84 25.52 3.56 -11.35
N LEU A 85 25.90 4.48 -10.47
CA LEU A 85 26.68 4.16 -9.28
C LEU A 85 25.75 3.79 -8.13
N ILE A 86 25.97 2.63 -7.55
CA ILE A 86 25.34 2.16 -6.32
C ILE A 86 26.28 2.54 -5.18
N ASN A 87 25.99 3.66 -4.52
CA ASN A 87 26.72 4.14 -3.35
C ASN A 87 26.04 3.60 -2.09
N ASP A 88 26.50 2.46 -1.60
CA ASP A 88 25.76 1.65 -0.61
C ASP A 88 26.73 0.79 0.24
N SER A 89 26.26 -0.28 0.84
CA SER A 89 27.09 -1.24 1.61
C SER A 89 28.15 -1.97 0.77
N GLY A 90 28.05 -1.87 -0.54
CA GLY A 90 28.86 -2.60 -1.52
C GLY A 90 28.00 -3.40 -2.48
N VAL A 91 28.63 -4.15 -3.39
CA VAL A 91 27.96 -5.03 -4.35
C VAL A 91 28.68 -6.37 -4.44
N ASP A 92 27.94 -7.47 -4.44
CA ASP A 92 28.46 -8.81 -4.71
C ASP A 92 28.46 -9.08 -6.23
N GLY A 93 29.56 -8.71 -6.87
CA GLY A 93 29.78 -8.92 -8.31
C GLY A 93 30.04 -10.38 -8.69
N THR A 94 29.92 -11.34 -7.77
CA THR A 94 29.98 -12.79 -8.09
C THR A 94 28.61 -13.31 -8.49
N HIS A 95 27.53 -12.56 -8.23
CA HIS A 95 26.16 -12.92 -8.61
C HIS A 95 25.96 -12.82 -10.13
N ASP A 96 25.38 -13.85 -10.76
CA ASP A 96 25.30 -13.93 -12.22
C ASP A 96 24.43 -12.82 -12.86
N ASP A 97 23.46 -12.29 -12.13
CA ASP A 97 22.59 -11.21 -12.65
C ASP A 97 23.28 -9.84 -12.69
N ILE A 98 24.33 -9.65 -11.90
CA ILE A 98 25.10 -8.41 -11.78
C ILE A 98 26.61 -8.70 -11.76
N LYS A 99 27.04 -9.61 -12.62
CA LYS A 99 28.42 -10.13 -12.63
C LYS A 99 29.43 -9.07 -13.00
N LEU A 100 30.51 -8.98 -12.19
CA LEU A 100 31.65 -8.10 -12.44
C LEU A 100 32.32 -8.43 -13.75
N GLY A 101 32.68 -7.39 -14.51
CA GLY A 101 33.29 -7.47 -15.84
C GLY A 101 32.28 -7.65 -16.98
N THR A 102 31.01 -7.77 -16.67
CA THR A 102 29.92 -7.83 -17.67
C THR A 102 28.91 -6.71 -17.42
N HIS A 103 27.99 -6.90 -16.50
CA HIS A 103 26.92 -5.97 -16.19
C HIS A 103 27.32 -4.96 -15.10
N LEU A 104 27.97 -5.43 -14.05
CA LEU A 104 28.73 -4.60 -13.12
C LEU A 104 30.09 -4.30 -13.77
N VAL A 105 30.20 -3.12 -14.36
CA VAL A 105 31.44 -2.74 -15.12
C VAL A 105 32.61 -2.41 -14.22
N GLN A 106 32.31 -1.99 -12.97
CA GLN A 106 33.32 -1.74 -11.94
C GLN A 106 32.73 -2.00 -10.55
N ASN A 107 33.54 -2.51 -9.65
CA ASN A 107 33.19 -2.71 -8.24
C ASN A 107 34.34 -2.25 -7.36
N THR A 108 34.09 -1.24 -6.55
CA THR A 108 35.11 -0.45 -5.86
C THR A 108 34.92 -0.55 -4.35
N LEU A 109 35.99 -0.93 -3.65
CA LEU A 109 36.11 -0.81 -2.22
C LEU A 109 36.81 0.51 -1.88
N GLY A 110 36.08 1.45 -1.28
CA GLY A 110 36.60 2.70 -0.78
C GLY A 110 37.18 2.53 0.62
N SER A 111 38.37 3.10 0.85
CA SER A 111 38.96 3.21 2.17
C SER A 111 39.02 4.67 2.58
N THR A 112 38.27 5.03 3.60
CA THR A 112 38.25 6.40 4.14
C THR A 112 39.42 6.68 5.07
N ASN A 113 40.31 5.71 5.28
CA ASN A 113 41.50 5.81 6.12
C ASN A 113 41.21 6.37 7.53
N LEU A 114 40.05 6.04 8.09
CA LEU A 114 39.69 6.48 9.45
C LEU A 114 40.66 6.03 10.55
N ASN A 115 41.54 5.06 10.24
CA ASN A 115 42.58 4.60 11.15
C ASN A 115 43.91 5.37 11.02
N ALA A 116 43.99 6.39 10.17
CA ALA A 116 45.17 7.22 9.95
C ALA A 116 45.21 8.34 11.02
N TYR A 117 45.45 7.99 12.25
CA TYR A 117 45.46 8.92 13.37
C TYR A 117 46.67 9.90 13.38
N ASP A 118 47.74 9.54 12.67
CA ASP A 118 49.00 10.29 12.72
C ASP A 118 49.28 11.10 11.46
N ALA A 119 48.47 10.97 10.38
CA ALA A 119 48.73 11.66 9.13
C ALA A 119 47.41 11.88 8.34
N MET A 120 47.39 12.95 7.53
CA MET A 120 46.34 13.20 6.55
C MET A 120 46.60 12.29 5.33
N LEU A 121 45.77 11.25 5.17
CA LEU A 121 45.87 10.34 4.04
C LEU A 121 44.66 10.53 3.10
N PRO A 122 44.86 10.45 1.77
CA PRO A 122 43.73 10.48 0.83
C PRO A 122 42.90 9.22 0.94
N VAL A 123 41.64 9.31 0.55
CA VAL A 123 40.79 8.14 0.31
C VAL A 123 41.45 7.30 -0.80
N THR A 124 41.48 6.00 -0.61
CA THR A 124 41.96 5.07 -1.63
C THR A 124 40.82 4.22 -2.17
N TYR A 125 40.88 3.95 -3.46
CA TYR A 125 39.88 3.16 -4.17
C TYR A 125 40.53 1.88 -4.68
N LEU A 126 40.08 0.74 -4.13
CA LEU A 126 40.50 -0.57 -4.65
C LEU A 126 39.43 -1.03 -5.66
N GLU A 127 39.81 -1.01 -6.93
CA GLU A 127 38.97 -1.36 -8.04
C GLU A 127 38.98 -2.86 -8.38
N GLY A 128 37.94 -3.34 -9.10
CA GLY A 128 37.86 -4.72 -9.56
C GLY A 128 37.67 -5.75 -8.46
N VAL A 129 37.15 -5.34 -7.32
CA VAL A 129 36.87 -6.23 -6.17
C VAL A 129 35.67 -7.11 -6.47
N PRO A 130 35.79 -8.46 -6.48
CA PRO A 130 34.67 -9.33 -6.82
C PRO A 130 33.42 -9.14 -5.94
N ASN A 131 33.64 -8.93 -4.65
CA ASN A 131 32.55 -8.70 -3.67
C ASN A 131 32.99 -7.62 -2.67
N THR A 132 32.29 -6.48 -2.68
CA THR A 132 32.45 -5.39 -1.71
C THR A 132 31.34 -5.36 -0.68
N ASP A 133 30.27 -6.19 -0.82
CA ASP A 133 29.14 -6.29 0.08
C ASP A 133 29.30 -7.51 1.01
N THR A 134 30.17 -7.37 2.00
CA THR A 134 30.54 -8.49 2.89
C THR A 134 29.70 -8.55 4.17
N ASN A 135 28.80 -7.59 4.37
CA ASN A 135 28.07 -7.43 5.63
C ASN A 135 26.57 -7.70 5.53
N SER A 136 25.85 -6.97 4.67
CA SER A 136 24.38 -6.93 4.74
C SER A 136 23.67 -7.49 3.51
N GLY A 137 24.30 -7.45 2.35
CA GLY A 137 23.64 -7.74 1.09
C GLY A 137 22.70 -6.63 0.59
N HIS A 138 22.65 -5.49 1.30
CA HIS A 138 21.73 -4.40 0.99
C HIS A 138 22.08 -3.73 -0.35
N GLY A 139 23.32 -3.33 -0.56
CA GLY A 139 23.75 -2.71 -1.83
C GLY A 139 23.68 -3.67 -3.01
N THR A 140 23.91 -4.98 -2.77
CA THR A 140 23.71 -6.02 -3.78
C THR A 140 22.26 -6.08 -4.23
N HIS A 141 21.31 -6.03 -3.28
CA HIS A 141 19.88 -5.97 -3.56
C HIS A 141 19.51 -4.70 -4.34
N CYS A 142 20.05 -3.55 -3.94
CA CYS A 142 19.86 -2.27 -4.64
C CYS A 142 20.41 -2.34 -6.09
N ALA A 143 21.59 -2.93 -6.30
CA ALA A 143 22.18 -3.09 -7.64
C ALA A 143 21.28 -3.94 -8.55
N GLY A 144 20.78 -5.08 -8.04
CA GLY A 144 19.84 -5.92 -8.78
C GLY A 144 18.53 -5.22 -9.10
N THR A 145 18.01 -4.38 -8.19
CA THR A 145 16.79 -3.59 -8.40
C THR A 145 16.98 -2.55 -9.50
N VAL A 146 18.13 -1.86 -9.55
CA VAL A 146 18.45 -0.96 -10.68
C VAL A 146 18.49 -1.73 -11.99
N GLY A 147 19.25 -2.82 -12.05
CA GLY A 147 19.57 -3.35 -13.35
C GLY A 147 19.99 -4.82 -13.40
N GLY A 148 19.62 -5.66 -12.44
CA GLY A 148 19.87 -7.10 -12.56
C GLY A 148 19.25 -7.66 -13.84
N ASN A 149 19.99 -8.53 -14.56
CA ASN A 149 19.52 -9.05 -15.85
C ASN A 149 18.55 -10.25 -15.74
N GLY A 150 18.26 -10.70 -14.51
CA GLY A 150 17.31 -11.79 -14.25
C GLY A 150 17.74 -13.17 -14.74
N THR A 151 19.01 -13.39 -15.05
CA THR A 151 19.52 -14.65 -15.63
C THR A 151 19.13 -15.88 -14.80
N ARG A 152 19.23 -15.79 -13.47
CA ARG A 152 18.89 -16.88 -12.54
C ARG A 152 17.39 -17.14 -12.38
N SER A 153 16.56 -16.25 -12.91
CA SER A 153 15.09 -16.37 -12.84
C SER A 153 14.40 -16.44 -14.19
N GLY A 154 15.18 -16.55 -15.29
CA GLY A 154 14.63 -16.51 -16.64
C GLY A 154 13.96 -15.16 -16.97
N GLY A 155 14.50 -14.05 -16.44
CA GLY A 155 13.99 -12.69 -16.62
C GLY A 155 12.85 -12.30 -15.66
N LYS A 156 12.46 -13.20 -14.74
CA LYS A 156 11.34 -12.92 -13.82
C LYS A 156 11.64 -11.76 -12.87
N TYR A 157 12.83 -11.76 -12.28
CA TYR A 157 13.29 -10.74 -11.34
C TYR A 157 14.32 -9.79 -11.97
N GLU A 158 14.10 -9.47 -13.23
CA GLU A 158 14.89 -8.48 -13.95
C GLU A 158 14.69 -7.09 -13.38
N GLY A 159 15.76 -6.36 -13.18
CA GLY A 159 15.74 -4.98 -12.68
C GLY A 159 15.08 -3.99 -13.63
N VAL A 160 14.99 -2.73 -13.20
CA VAL A 160 14.32 -1.66 -13.95
C VAL A 160 15.07 -1.32 -15.24
N ALA A 161 16.40 -1.24 -15.20
CA ALA A 161 17.26 -0.84 -16.30
C ALA A 161 18.39 -1.87 -16.54
N PRO A 162 18.07 -3.08 -17.06
CA PRO A 162 19.02 -4.18 -17.18
C PRO A 162 20.10 -3.95 -18.25
N GLY A 163 20.02 -2.91 -19.03
CA GLY A 163 21.05 -2.48 -19.99
C GLY A 163 21.98 -1.39 -19.46
N ALA A 164 21.73 -0.86 -18.25
CA ALA A 164 22.58 0.14 -17.63
C ALA A 164 23.94 -0.46 -17.22
N SER A 165 24.99 0.35 -17.27
CA SER A 165 26.32 -0.03 -16.75
C SER A 165 26.32 0.21 -15.24
N LEU A 166 26.29 -0.85 -14.43
CA LEU A 166 26.32 -0.75 -12.98
C LEU A 166 27.75 -0.53 -12.48
N LEU A 167 27.89 0.32 -11.46
CA LEU A 167 29.12 0.51 -10.71
C LEU A 167 28.78 0.31 -9.22
N GLY A 168 29.51 -0.56 -8.54
CA GLY A 168 29.39 -0.77 -7.10
C GLY A 168 30.40 0.08 -6.34
N TYR A 169 29.96 0.72 -5.26
CA TYR A 169 30.83 1.36 -4.30
C TYR A 169 30.41 0.96 -2.88
N GLY A 170 31.37 0.46 -2.12
CA GLY A 170 31.19 0.11 -0.72
C GLY A 170 32.43 0.36 0.10
N SER A 171 32.25 0.55 1.41
CA SER A 171 33.36 0.75 2.36
C SER A 171 33.64 -0.48 3.24
N GLY A 172 32.92 -1.57 3.00
CA GLY A 172 33.18 -2.88 3.63
C GLY A 172 32.71 -3.03 5.07
N GLY A 173 31.97 -2.09 5.62
CA GLY A 173 31.55 -2.15 7.04
C GLY A 173 30.32 -1.30 7.35
N ALA A 174 30.43 -0.47 8.36
CA ALA A 174 29.40 0.51 8.69
C ALA A 174 29.43 1.66 7.67
N LEU A 175 28.28 2.05 7.17
CA LEU A 175 28.16 3.19 6.27
C LEU A 175 28.19 4.49 7.10
N LEU A 176 29.36 5.11 7.18
CA LEU A 176 29.55 6.41 7.82
C LEU A 176 29.49 7.54 6.77
N VAL A 177 29.32 8.79 7.23
CA VAL A 177 29.23 9.97 6.35
C VAL A 177 30.44 10.09 5.42
N LEU A 178 31.65 9.83 5.93
CA LEU A 178 32.87 9.88 5.10
C LEU A 178 32.91 8.76 4.05
N ASP A 179 32.39 7.59 4.35
CA ASP A 179 32.30 6.48 3.41
C ASP A 179 31.34 6.83 2.26
N ALA A 180 30.19 7.39 2.59
CA ALA A 180 29.22 7.87 1.61
C ALA A 180 29.83 8.98 0.71
N ILE A 181 30.56 9.93 1.31
CA ILE A 181 31.28 10.98 0.56
C ILE A 181 32.32 10.39 -0.39
N GLY A 182 33.01 9.31 0.00
CA GLY A 182 33.94 8.59 -0.86
C GLY A 182 33.31 8.08 -2.15
N GLY A 183 32.06 7.60 -2.11
CA GLY A 183 31.29 7.21 -3.29
C GLY A 183 31.00 8.37 -4.24
N PHE A 184 30.65 9.54 -3.72
CA PHE A 184 30.48 10.75 -4.54
C PHE A 184 31.80 11.25 -5.14
N ASP A 185 32.90 11.21 -4.37
CA ASP A 185 34.23 11.57 -4.87
C ASP A 185 34.65 10.62 -6.00
N TYR A 186 34.42 9.33 -5.85
CA TYR A 186 34.64 8.34 -6.90
C TYR A 186 33.79 8.66 -8.15
N ALA A 187 32.53 8.98 -7.98
CA ALA A 187 31.66 9.37 -9.09
C ALA A 187 32.21 10.61 -9.84
N LEU A 188 32.62 11.64 -9.11
CA LEU A 188 33.18 12.87 -9.68
C LEU A 188 34.47 12.65 -10.42
N THR A 189 35.33 11.77 -9.94
CA THR A 189 36.66 11.49 -10.53
C THR A 189 36.58 10.54 -11.73
N HIS A 190 35.62 9.61 -11.77
CA HIS A 190 35.48 8.59 -12.81
C HIS A 190 34.23 8.78 -13.70
N GLN A 191 33.56 9.93 -13.60
CA GLN A 191 32.32 10.23 -14.33
C GLN A 191 32.44 9.94 -15.84
N TYR A 192 33.46 10.44 -16.48
CA TYR A 192 33.63 10.31 -17.95
C TYR A 192 34.08 8.91 -18.36
N GLN A 193 34.87 8.24 -17.54
CA GLN A 193 35.34 6.88 -17.80
C GLN A 193 34.19 5.89 -17.93
N TYR A 194 33.20 6.00 -17.07
CA TYR A 194 32.06 5.06 -16.98
C TYR A 194 30.74 5.70 -17.38
N ASN A 195 30.73 6.93 -17.90
CA ASN A 195 29.54 7.71 -18.20
C ASN A 195 28.53 7.70 -17.03
N ILE A 196 29.02 8.00 -15.81
CA ILE A 196 28.18 8.02 -14.61
C ILE A 196 27.21 9.18 -14.72
N ARG A 197 25.91 8.87 -14.83
CA ARG A 197 24.84 9.84 -14.95
C ARG A 197 23.85 9.77 -13.78
N VAL A 198 23.88 8.69 -13.01
CA VAL A 198 22.97 8.45 -11.89
C VAL A 198 23.76 7.93 -10.70
N ILE A 199 23.43 8.42 -9.50
CA ILE A 199 23.97 7.93 -8.23
C ILE A 199 22.79 7.55 -7.35
N SER A 200 22.70 6.27 -6.97
CA SER A 200 21.66 5.69 -6.11
C SER A 200 22.19 5.61 -4.68
N ASN A 201 21.46 6.24 -3.73
CA ASN A 201 21.86 6.35 -2.33
C ASN A 201 20.69 5.89 -1.44
N SER A 202 20.77 4.65 -0.99
CA SER A 202 19.72 4.01 -0.17
C SER A 202 20.05 4.10 1.32
N PHE A 203 20.45 5.27 1.80
CA PHE A 203 20.79 5.57 3.18
C PHE A 203 20.33 6.97 3.58
N GLY A 204 20.37 7.28 4.86
CA GLY A 204 20.01 8.58 5.39
C GLY A 204 20.33 8.75 6.85
N THR A 205 19.84 9.84 7.41
CA THR A 205 19.91 10.18 8.84
C THR A 205 18.64 10.91 9.24
N SER A 206 18.45 11.17 10.51
CA SER A 206 17.43 12.06 11.05
C SER A 206 17.97 13.48 11.28
N GLY A 207 17.09 14.43 11.50
CA GLY A 207 17.41 15.83 11.78
C GLY A 207 16.97 16.81 10.70
N ASP A 208 17.26 18.08 10.91
CA ASP A 208 16.87 19.18 10.03
C ASP A 208 17.72 19.23 8.76
N PHE A 209 17.13 19.77 7.69
CA PHE A 209 17.84 20.04 6.47
C PHE A 209 18.86 21.16 6.64
N ASP A 210 20.12 20.85 6.42
CA ASP A 210 21.22 21.84 6.38
C ASP A 210 21.88 21.81 4.98
N PRO A 211 21.72 22.86 4.17
CA PRO A 211 22.37 22.93 2.85
C PRO A 211 23.88 22.92 2.92
N ALA A 212 24.51 23.26 4.05
CA ALA A 212 25.94 23.25 4.27
C ALA A 212 26.47 21.90 4.80
N ALA A 213 25.60 20.93 5.07
CA ALA A 213 26.04 19.59 5.46
C ALA A 213 26.93 18.96 4.37
N PRO A 214 27.99 18.25 4.75
CA PRO A 214 28.97 17.70 3.78
C PRO A 214 28.34 16.87 2.66
N ILE A 215 27.36 16.06 2.96
CA ILE A 215 26.63 15.27 1.94
C ILE A 215 25.89 16.22 0.97
N ASN A 216 25.23 17.24 1.45
CA ASN A 216 24.50 18.20 0.60
C ASN A 216 25.46 18.98 -0.31
N LEU A 217 26.62 19.38 0.21
CA LEU A 217 27.64 20.06 -0.61
C LEU A 217 28.19 19.19 -1.74
N VAL A 218 28.48 17.90 -1.47
CA VAL A 218 29.04 17.03 -2.50
C VAL A 218 27.98 16.60 -3.52
N THR A 219 26.73 16.40 -3.11
CA THR A 219 25.61 16.09 -4.03
C THR A 219 25.33 17.27 -4.96
N LYS A 220 25.47 18.53 -4.46
CA LYS A 220 25.37 19.72 -5.33
C LYS A 220 26.43 19.68 -6.43
N LYS A 221 27.68 19.34 -6.10
CA LYS A 221 28.75 19.19 -7.10
C LYS A 221 28.45 18.10 -8.14
N CYS A 222 27.88 16.99 -7.72
CA CYS A 222 27.43 15.94 -8.64
C CYS A 222 26.32 16.44 -9.58
N TYR A 223 25.35 17.15 -9.03
CA TYR A 223 24.29 17.78 -9.80
C TYR A 223 24.83 18.77 -10.84
N ASP A 224 25.76 19.65 -10.46
CA ASP A 224 26.38 20.64 -11.37
C ASP A 224 27.18 19.99 -12.50
N ARG A 225 27.66 18.76 -12.27
CA ARG A 225 28.32 17.91 -13.29
C ARG A 225 27.31 17.14 -14.15
N GLY A 226 26.01 17.34 -13.97
CA GLY A 226 24.94 16.71 -14.74
C GLY A 226 24.61 15.28 -14.31
N MET A 227 24.99 14.86 -13.09
CA MET A 227 24.61 13.59 -12.50
C MET A 227 23.32 13.73 -11.70
N VAL A 228 22.39 12.79 -11.87
CA VAL A 228 21.15 12.72 -11.10
C VAL A 228 21.41 11.96 -9.81
N VAL A 229 21.19 12.61 -8.68
CA VAL A 229 21.38 12.03 -7.35
C VAL A 229 20.03 11.62 -6.78
N VAL A 230 19.85 10.34 -6.49
CA VAL A 230 18.60 9.76 -5.97
C VAL A 230 18.83 9.30 -4.54
N PHE A 231 17.93 9.67 -3.62
CA PHE A 231 18.00 9.34 -2.21
C PHE A 231 16.72 8.69 -1.68
N ALA A 232 16.89 7.79 -0.71
CA ALA A 232 15.81 7.27 0.10
C ALA A 232 15.21 8.36 0.99
N ALA A 233 13.87 8.45 1.05
CA ALA A 233 13.18 9.40 1.92
C ALA A 233 13.33 9.07 3.42
N GLY A 234 13.66 7.81 3.76
CA GLY A 234 13.76 7.29 5.12
C GLY A 234 12.63 6.30 5.46
N ASN A 235 12.79 5.58 6.58
CA ASN A 235 11.89 4.50 7.00
C ASN A 235 11.26 4.76 8.38
N ASP A 236 11.18 6.01 8.80
CA ASP A 236 10.74 6.42 10.13
C ASP A 236 9.29 6.93 10.16
N GLY A 237 8.54 6.72 9.04
CA GLY A 237 7.11 6.99 8.97
C GLY A 237 6.28 6.15 9.95
N PRO A 238 4.98 6.43 10.06
CA PRO A 238 4.19 7.33 9.21
C PRO A 238 4.07 8.79 9.69
N GLY A 239 4.76 9.16 10.74
CA GLY A 239 4.72 10.51 11.31
C GLY A 239 5.23 11.58 10.34
N ALA A 240 4.77 12.83 10.56
CA ALA A 240 5.36 13.99 9.92
C ALA A 240 6.78 14.22 10.45
N ASP A 241 7.58 14.97 9.68
CA ASP A 241 8.94 15.33 10.07
C ASP A 241 9.86 14.14 10.36
N THR A 242 9.80 13.16 9.44
CA THR A 242 10.64 11.98 9.48
C THR A 242 11.52 11.87 8.22
N HIS A 243 11.49 12.88 7.37
CA HIS A 243 12.15 12.89 6.07
C HIS A 243 13.68 12.99 6.21
N ASN A 244 14.39 12.17 5.48
CA ASN A 244 15.85 12.18 5.41
C ASN A 244 16.38 13.54 4.95
N PRO A 245 17.16 14.29 5.76
CA PRO A 245 17.64 15.63 5.43
C PRO A 245 18.53 15.67 4.20
N TYR A 246 19.22 14.59 3.83
CA TYR A 246 20.01 14.51 2.59
C TYR A 246 19.14 14.42 1.34
N ALA A 247 17.90 13.95 1.49
CA ALA A 247 16.94 13.83 0.40
C ALA A 247 16.15 15.13 0.14
N ILE A 248 16.15 16.09 1.08
CA ILE A 248 15.40 17.36 0.99
C ILE A 248 16.07 18.34 0.01
N ALA A 249 17.37 18.22 -0.23
CA ALA A 249 18.10 19.13 -1.11
C ALA A 249 17.41 19.26 -2.49
N PRO A 250 17.19 20.48 -3.02
CA PRO A 250 16.41 20.70 -4.24
C PRO A 250 17.05 20.10 -5.50
N TRP A 251 18.31 19.76 -5.45
CA TRP A 251 19.07 19.11 -6.54
C TRP A 251 19.09 17.58 -6.43
N THR A 252 18.42 16.97 -5.44
CA THR A 252 18.28 15.53 -5.30
C THR A 252 16.87 15.07 -5.65
N ILE A 253 16.70 13.76 -5.90
CA ILE A 253 15.40 13.11 -6.07
C ILE A 253 15.14 12.25 -4.84
N SER A 254 14.26 12.70 -3.96
CA SER A 254 13.80 11.96 -2.78
C SER A 254 12.73 10.95 -3.15
N VAL A 255 12.87 9.70 -2.69
CA VAL A 255 11.97 8.59 -3.05
C VAL A 255 11.33 7.98 -1.82
N GLY A 256 9.99 8.10 -1.72
CA GLY A 256 9.17 7.39 -0.75
C GLY A 256 8.91 5.94 -1.19
N ALA A 257 8.53 5.08 -0.24
CA ALA A 257 8.20 3.69 -0.49
C ALA A 257 6.69 3.49 -0.64
N GLY A 258 6.27 2.78 -1.67
CA GLY A 258 4.92 2.32 -1.86
C GLY A 258 4.87 0.82 -2.11
N ASP A 259 3.68 0.24 -1.95
CA ASP A 259 3.47 -1.17 -2.23
C ASP A 259 3.06 -1.42 -3.69
N ARG A 260 3.00 -2.70 -4.05
CA ARG A 260 2.57 -3.16 -5.38
C ARG A 260 1.11 -2.85 -5.74
N PHE A 261 0.33 -2.29 -4.82
CA PHE A 261 -1.05 -1.84 -5.06
C PHE A 261 -1.15 -0.33 -5.26
N GLY A 262 -0.01 0.39 -5.22
CA GLY A 262 0.05 1.84 -5.35
C GLY A 262 -0.28 2.60 -4.08
N ARG A 263 -0.21 1.95 -2.90
CA ARG A 263 -0.40 2.58 -1.61
C ARG A 263 0.94 3.03 -1.02
N LEU A 264 0.92 4.09 -0.23
CA LEU A 264 2.09 4.50 0.54
C LEU A 264 2.34 3.49 1.67
N ALA A 265 3.58 3.06 1.82
CA ALA A 265 3.97 2.21 2.95
C ALA A 265 3.95 3.02 4.26
N ASP A 266 3.49 2.41 5.34
CA ASP A 266 3.39 3.09 6.64
C ASP A 266 4.76 3.54 7.14
N PHE A 267 5.79 2.74 6.95
CA PHE A 267 7.15 3.08 7.33
C PHE A 267 7.78 4.19 6.47
N SER A 268 7.24 4.51 5.29
CA SER A 268 7.84 5.54 4.43
C SER A 268 7.85 6.89 5.14
N SER A 269 9.03 7.45 5.28
CA SER A 269 9.21 8.78 5.87
C SER A 269 8.48 9.85 5.09
N ARG A 270 8.03 10.88 5.80
CA ARG A 270 7.22 11.98 5.30
C ARG A 270 7.84 13.32 5.71
N GLY A 271 7.62 14.32 4.89
CA GLY A 271 8.02 15.68 5.20
C GLY A 271 7.07 16.38 6.18
N VAL A 272 6.95 17.68 6.02
CA VAL A 272 6.05 18.53 6.83
C VAL A 272 5.22 19.40 5.90
N LYS A 273 3.92 19.44 6.15
CA LYS A 273 2.97 20.19 5.32
C LYS A 273 3.29 21.67 5.32
N GLY A 274 3.61 22.21 4.14
CA GLY A 274 3.89 23.62 3.94
C GLY A 274 5.27 24.08 4.42
N GLU A 275 6.11 23.17 4.91
CA GLU A 275 7.48 23.49 5.27
C GLU A 275 8.37 23.56 4.03
N GLY A 276 9.21 24.56 4.01
CA GLY A 276 10.18 24.84 2.96
C GLY A 276 10.76 26.23 3.10
N GLY A 277 11.64 26.58 2.21
CA GLY A 277 12.31 27.87 2.29
C GLY A 277 13.18 28.15 1.09
N THR A 278 13.99 29.19 1.21
CA THR A 278 15.00 29.56 0.24
C THR A 278 16.36 29.74 0.92
N PHE A 279 17.41 29.36 0.22
CA PHE A 279 18.78 29.56 0.66
C PHE A 279 19.67 29.87 -0.55
N VAL A 280 20.89 30.35 -0.33
CA VAL A 280 21.87 30.61 -1.38
C VAL A 280 22.97 29.56 -1.31
N ALA A 281 23.24 28.91 -2.44
CA ALA A 281 24.38 28.01 -2.62
C ALA A 281 25.07 28.35 -3.94
N ASP A 282 26.39 28.46 -3.92
CA ASP A 282 27.23 28.84 -5.06
C ASP A 282 26.75 30.10 -5.83
N GLY A 283 26.20 31.09 -5.10
CA GLY A 283 25.69 32.35 -5.66
C GLY A 283 24.30 32.26 -6.30
N GLU A 284 23.67 31.11 -6.31
CA GLU A 284 22.31 30.87 -6.79
C GLU A 284 21.32 30.75 -5.65
N THR A 285 20.10 31.29 -5.84
CA THR A 285 19.01 31.13 -4.88
C THR A 285 18.23 29.88 -5.18
N TRP A 286 18.19 28.97 -4.21
CA TRP A 286 17.48 27.70 -4.26
C TRP A 286 16.23 27.73 -3.39
N LYS A 287 15.19 27.07 -3.87
CA LYS A 287 13.97 26.83 -3.11
C LYS A 287 13.85 25.34 -2.81
N TYR A 288 13.56 25.02 -1.55
CA TYR A 288 13.28 23.63 -1.14
C TYR A 288 11.89 23.51 -0.51
N ALA A 289 11.39 22.30 -0.49
CA ALA A 289 10.21 21.88 0.26
C ALA A 289 10.53 20.57 1.00
N ASN A 290 10.12 20.48 2.26
CA ASN A 290 10.30 19.24 3.04
C ASN A 290 9.23 18.23 2.63
N GLN A 291 9.49 17.51 1.52
CA GLN A 291 8.61 16.50 0.95
C GLN A 291 9.37 15.56 0.02
N PRO A 292 8.94 14.30 -0.14
CA PRO A 292 9.45 13.41 -1.19
C PRO A 292 9.23 14.03 -2.59
N VAL A 293 9.95 13.55 -3.60
CA VAL A 293 9.72 13.91 -5.01
C VAL A 293 8.67 12.98 -5.62
N VAL A 294 8.86 11.68 -5.44
CA VAL A 294 7.96 10.62 -5.92
C VAL A 294 7.97 9.44 -4.96
N VAL A 295 7.00 8.55 -5.14
CA VAL A 295 6.93 7.23 -4.48
C VAL A 295 7.21 6.15 -5.51
N ALA A 296 7.89 5.07 -5.11
CA ALA A 296 8.17 3.92 -5.98
C ALA A 296 8.01 2.61 -5.19
N PRO A 297 7.98 1.44 -5.87
CA PRO A 297 7.90 0.15 -5.18
C PRO A 297 9.01 -0.01 -4.15
N GLY A 298 8.64 -0.24 -2.89
CA GLY A 298 9.54 -0.38 -1.76
C GLY A 298 9.08 -1.39 -0.72
N VAL A 299 8.02 -2.17 -0.99
CA VAL A 299 7.50 -3.21 -0.09
C VAL A 299 7.64 -4.57 -0.75
N ASP A 300 8.30 -5.50 -0.07
CA ASP A 300 8.54 -6.88 -0.53
C ASP A 300 9.18 -6.96 -1.93
N VAL A 301 10.08 -6.05 -2.21
CA VAL A 301 10.81 -6.01 -3.48
C VAL A 301 11.81 -7.17 -3.53
N VAL A 302 11.74 -7.98 -4.59
CA VAL A 302 12.69 -9.07 -4.79
C VAL A 302 13.81 -8.67 -5.71
N SER A 303 15.01 -8.93 -5.27
CA SER A 303 16.23 -8.66 -6.04
C SER A 303 17.35 -9.63 -5.66
N THR A 304 18.53 -9.40 -6.22
CA THR A 304 19.72 -10.23 -6.05
C THR A 304 20.14 -10.37 -4.59
N ARG A 305 20.49 -11.60 -4.19
CA ARG A 305 20.98 -11.97 -2.86
C ARG A 305 22.49 -12.04 -2.87
N ALA A 306 23.14 -11.30 -1.98
CA ALA A 306 24.58 -11.45 -1.74
C ALA A 306 24.94 -12.76 -1.05
N VAL A 307 26.11 -13.27 -1.33
CA VAL A 307 26.74 -14.39 -0.58
C VAL A 307 27.44 -13.80 0.65
N ALA A 308 26.67 -13.22 1.56
CA ALA A 308 27.24 -12.67 2.79
C ALA A 308 26.83 -13.53 4.01
N PRO A 309 27.73 -13.73 5.00
CA PRO A 309 27.45 -14.55 6.17
C PRO A 309 26.29 -14.04 7.03
N VAL A 310 25.93 -12.77 6.93
CA VAL A 310 24.97 -12.06 7.78
C VAL A 310 23.66 -11.76 7.06
N SER A 311 23.46 -12.18 5.80
CA SER A 311 22.20 -11.90 5.07
C SER A 311 21.05 -12.78 5.55
N THR A 312 20.72 -12.65 6.84
CA THR A 312 19.51 -13.24 7.43
C THR A 312 18.29 -12.34 7.30
N LEU A 313 18.48 -11.11 6.85
CA LEU A 313 17.38 -10.18 6.56
C LEU A 313 16.52 -10.77 5.41
N GLY A 314 15.26 -11.02 5.70
CA GLY A 314 14.32 -11.60 4.75
C GLY A 314 14.31 -13.13 4.66
N ALA A 315 15.30 -13.85 5.13
CA ALA A 315 15.44 -15.31 4.92
C ALA A 315 14.23 -16.14 5.36
N GLN A 316 13.53 -15.73 6.42
CA GLN A 316 12.36 -16.44 6.91
C GLN A 316 11.15 -16.27 5.98
N MET A 317 10.93 -15.08 5.45
CA MET A 317 9.82 -14.80 4.52
C MET A 317 10.16 -15.18 3.07
N ASP A 318 11.44 -15.33 2.72
CA ASP A 318 11.86 -15.75 1.38
C ASP A 318 11.24 -17.09 0.97
N ALA A 319 11.13 -18.03 1.91
CA ALA A 319 10.51 -19.32 1.65
C ALA A 319 9.00 -19.23 1.35
N GLU A 320 8.35 -18.16 1.81
CA GLU A 320 6.93 -17.90 1.56
C GLU A 320 6.71 -17.11 0.26
N LEU A 321 7.63 -16.20 -0.07
CA LEU A 321 7.50 -15.27 -1.19
C LEU A 321 8.18 -15.75 -2.47
N LEU A 322 9.22 -16.57 -2.36
CA LEU A 322 10.04 -17.02 -3.49
C LEU A 322 9.84 -18.51 -3.81
N ALA A 323 9.90 -18.84 -5.11
CA ALA A 323 10.01 -20.25 -5.48
C ALA A 323 11.32 -20.84 -4.93
N PRO A 324 11.33 -22.10 -4.43
CA PRO A 324 12.51 -22.71 -3.83
C PRO A 324 13.76 -22.65 -4.71
N ALA A 325 13.59 -22.75 -6.03
CA ALA A 325 14.69 -22.66 -7.01
C ALA A 325 15.36 -21.27 -7.06
N HIS A 326 14.66 -20.23 -6.58
CA HIS A 326 15.13 -18.85 -6.63
C HIS A 326 15.72 -18.37 -5.30
N VAL A 327 15.36 -18.98 -4.18
CA VAL A 327 15.84 -18.60 -2.84
C VAL A 327 17.36 -18.49 -2.73
N PRO A 328 18.18 -19.33 -3.37
CA PRO A 328 19.64 -19.18 -3.31
C PRO A 328 20.18 -17.91 -3.96
N PHE A 329 19.42 -17.29 -4.88
CA PHE A 329 19.89 -16.19 -5.72
C PHE A 329 19.17 -14.87 -5.44
N TYR A 330 17.99 -14.92 -4.83
CA TYR A 330 17.15 -13.76 -4.60
C TYR A 330 16.66 -13.70 -3.17
N THR A 331 16.42 -12.50 -2.73
CA THR A 331 15.79 -12.21 -1.43
C THR A 331 14.83 -11.05 -1.60
N HIS A 332 13.84 -10.95 -0.72
CA HIS A 332 12.98 -9.79 -0.68
C HIS A 332 13.43 -8.83 0.43
N MET A 333 13.27 -7.54 0.19
CA MET A 333 13.49 -6.49 1.18
C MET A 333 12.41 -5.43 1.05
N SER A 334 12.14 -4.75 2.17
CA SER A 334 11.22 -3.60 2.22
C SER A 334 11.97 -2.39 2.76
N GLY A 335 11.70 -1.22 2.18
CA GLY A 335 12.30 0.06 2.56
C GLY A 335 12.23 1.08 1.43
N THR A 336 12.34 2.35 1.77
CA THR A 336 12.63 3.41 0.77
C THR A 336 13.97 3.14 0.08
N SER A 337 14.83 2.35 0.71
CA SER A 337 16.05 1.78 0.14
C SER A 337 15.83 0.95 -1.13
N MET A 338 14.67 0.30 -1.30
CA MET A 338 14.32 -0.48 -2.49
C MET A 338 13.59 0.37 -3.53
N ALA A 339 12.86 1.38 -3.08
CA ALA A 339 12.22 2.37 -3.93
C ALA A 339 13.24 3.27 -4.65
N THR A 340 14.32 3.63 -4.00
CA THR A 340 15.39 4.49 -4.53
C THR A 340 16.07 3.89 -5.76
N PRO A 341 16.59 2.65 -5.75
CA PRO A 341 17.19 2.04 -6.93
C PRO A 341 16.17 1.79 -8.05
N HIS A 342 14.89 1.58 -7.72
CA HIS A 342 13.84 1.52 -8.73
C HIS A 342 13.76 2.85 -9.52
N VAL A 343 13.76 4.00 -8.83
CA VAL A 343 13.77 5.32 -9.48
C VAL A 343 15.09 5.58 -10.19
N ALA A 344 16.23 5.19 -9.62
CA ALA A 344 17.52 5.30 -10.30
C ALA A 344 17.55 4.54 -11.64
N GLY A 345 16.94 3.35 -11.68
CA GLY A 345 16.72 2.61 -12.92
C GLY A 345 15.80 3.36 -13.89
N VAL A 346 14.67 3.93 -13.42
CA VAL A 346 13.80 4.75 -14.27
C VAL A 346 14.52 5.96 -14.83
N VAL A 347 15.38 6.62 -14.06
CA VAL A 347 16.23 7.72 -14.52
C VAL A 347 17.18 7.26 -15.63
N ALA A 348 17.76 6.07 -15.50
CA ALA A 348 18.61 5.51 -16.55
C ALA A 348 17.83 5.26 -17.86
N LEU A 349 16.56 4.77 -17.77
CA LEU A 349 15.69 4.61 -18.94
C LEU A 349 15.36 5.96 -19.60
N ILE A 350 15.09 7.00 -18.81
CA ILE A 350 14.82 8.36 -19.29
C ILE A 350 16.05 8.92 -20.02
N LEU A 351 17.24 8.76 -19.43
CA LEU A 351 18.49 9.28 -20.00
C LEU A 351 18.95 8.49 -21.24
N GLU A 352 18.62 7.19 -21.36
CA GLU A 352 18.79 6.47 -22.63
C GLU A 352 17.91 7.08 -23.73
N ALA A 353 16.65 7.38 -23.41
CA ALA A 353 15.71 7.99 -24.36
C ALA A 353 16.12 9.41 -24.80
N LYS A 354 16.66 10.20 -23.86
CA LYS A 354 17.09 11.59 -24.10
C LYS A 354 18.31 11.96 -23.26
N PRO A 355 19.53 11.63 -23.73
CA PRO A 355 20.77 11.82 -22.97
C PRO A 355 21.10 13.27 -22.60
N SER A 356 20.53 14.23 -23.32
CA SER A 356 20.77 15.67 -23.11
C SER A 356 20.02 16.28 -21.93
N LEU A 357 19.12 15.53 -21.26
CA LEU A 357 18.37 16.05 -20.11
C LEU A 357 19.31 16.38 -18.95
N SER A 358 19.11 17.57 -18.37
CA SER A 358 19.72 17.95 -17.10
C SER A 358 19.04 17.24 -15.92
N PRO A 359 19.71 17.16 -14.75
CA PRO A 359 19.08 16.60 -13.54
C PRO A 359 17.75 17.25 -13.16
N ALA A 360 17.65 18.59 -13.29
CA ALA A 360 16.40 19.33 -13.07
C ALA A 360 15.28 18.89 -14.03
N GLN A 361 15.60 18.72 -15.30
CA GLN A 361 14.62 18.27 -16.30
C GLN A 361 14.18 16.83 -16.07
N VAL A 362 15.07 15.95 -15.60
CA VAL A 362 14.74 14.58 -15.22
C VAL A 362 13.79 14.58 -14.02
N ARG A 363 14.08 15.37 -12.98
CA ARG A 363 13.20 15.52 -11.82
C ARG A 363 11.82 16.05 -12.24
N GLU A 364 11.76 17.14 -13.00
CA GLU A 364 10.51 17.71 -13.51
C GLU A 364 9.71 16.68 -14.32
N LEU A 365 10.38 15.86 -15.11
CA LEU A 365 9.75 14.83 -15.93
C LEU A 365 9.12 13.74 -15.05
N LEU A 366 9.82 13.26 -14.02
CA LEU A 366 9.26 12.32 -13.05
C LEU A 366 8.02 12.90 -12.34
N GLU A 367 8.12 14.15 -11.88
CA GLU A 367 7.01 14.84 -11.20
C GLU A 367 5.77 15.00 -12.11
N LYS A 368 5.97 15.38 -13.38
CA LYS A 368 4.89 15.60 -14.34
C LYS A 368 4.23 14.34 -14.88
N THR A 369 4.86 13.19 -14.69
CA THR A 369 4.36 11.91 -15.19
C THR A 369 3.94 10.94 -14.10
N ALA A 370 4.14 11.28 -12.83
CA ALA A 370 3.74 10.46 -11.69
C ALA A 370 2.23 10.21 -11.67
N THR A 371 1.81 9.10 -11.09
CA THR A 371 0.40 8.74 -10.91
C THR A 371 -0.09 9.24 -9.56
N ASN A 372 -1.26 9.88 -9.54
CA ASN A 372 -1.87 10.38 -8.32
C ASN A 372 -2.11 9.27 -7.29
N MET A 373 -1.84 9.56 -6.01
CA MET A 373 -2.07 8.62 -4.90
C MET A 373 -3.28 9.06 -4.07
N PRO A 374 -4.31 8.21 -3.94
CA PRO A 374 -5.53 8.56 -3.23
C PRO A 374 -5.30 8.93 -1.76
N GLY A 375 -6.00 9.94 -1.30
CA GLY A 375 -6.01 10.34 0.11
C GLY A 375 -4.69 10.88 0.66
N ARG A 376 -3.68 11.10 -0.20
CA ARG A 376 -2.36 11.56 0.19
C ARG A 376 -2.07 12.97 -0.30
N GLU A 377 -1.30 13.70 0.49
CA GLU A 377 -0.86 15.05 0.17
C GLU A 377 0.61 15.07 -0.31
N THR A 378 1.04 16.17 -0.91
CA THR A 378 2.40 16.26 -1.48
C THR A 378 3.51 16.11 -0.45
N TRP A 379 3.30 16.56 0.78
CA TRP A 379 4.28 16.38 1.86
C TRP A 379 4.48 14.90 2.26
N GLU A 380 3.52 14.01 1.90
CA GLU A 380 3.61 12.58 2.14
C GLU A 380 4.20 11.81 0.94
N VAL A 381 3.81 12.18 -0.28
CA VAL A 381 4.05 11.36 -1.50
C VAL A 381 4.68 12.13 -2.66
N GLY A 382 5.01 13.42 -2.47
CA GLY A 382 5.47 14.27 -3.55
C GLY A 382 4.44 14.37 -4.68
N ALA A 383 4.90 14.17 -5.92
CA ALA A 383 4.02 14.17 -7.09
C ALA A 383 3.15 12.89 -7.21
N GLY A 384 3.48 11.82 -6.49
CA GLY A 384 2.73 10.57 -6.52
C GLY A 384 3.59 9.36 -6.92
N TYR A 385 2.95 8.29 -7.38
CA TYR A 385 3.61 7.03 -7.73
C TYR A 385 4.33 7.13 -9.08
N VAL A 386 5.58 6.70 -9.16
CA VAL A 386 6.40 6.78 -10.38
C VAL A 386 5.76 6.01 -11.55
N ASN A 387 5.79 6.61 -12.74
CA ASN A 387 5.32 6.01 -13.99
C ASN A 387 6.44 6.05 -15.04
N ALA A 388 7.22 4.98 -15.09
CA ALA A 388 8.36 4.86 -16.00
C ALA A 388 7.94 4.92 -17.48
N TYR A 389 6.80 4.28 -17.82
CA TYR A 389 6.31 4.33 -19.19
C TYR A 389 6.01 5.78 -19.64
N ALA A 390 5.25 6.52 -18.84
CA ALA A 390 4.91 7.90 -19.18
C ALA A 390 6.14 8.82 -19.20
N ALA A 391 7.09 8.61 -18.28
CA ALA A 391 8.31 9.39 -18.22
C ALA A 391 9.19 9.21 -19.47
N VAL A 392 9.41 7.97 -19.90
CA VAL A 392 10.19 7.66 -21.12
C VAL A 392 9.44 8.08 -22.37
N ASP A 393 8.13 7.87 -22.42
CA ASP A 393 7.29 8.32 -23.54
C ASP A 393 7.37 9.83 -23.71
N LYS A 394 7.29 10.58 -22.60
CA LYS A 394 7.46 12.03 -22.61
C LYS A 394 8.86 12.45 -23.08
N ALA A 395 9.91 11.73 -22.67
CA ALA A 395 11.28 12.03 -23.11
C ALA A 395 11.46 11.86 -24.61
N PHE A 396 10.84 10.85 -25.24
CA PHE A 396 10.91 10.61 -26.68
C PHE A 396 9.99 11.49 -27.52
N ARG A 397 8.76 11.75 -27.06
CA ARG A 397 7.69 12.33 -27.86
C ARG A 397 7.24 13.71 -27.37
N ASP A 398 7.79 14.17 -26.26
CA ASP A 398 7.35 15.39 -25.57
C ASP A 398 5.85 15.38 -25.20
N THR A 399 5.32 14.20 -24.95
CA THR A 399 3.94 14.00 -24.53
C THR A 399 3.62 14.79 -23.27
N ASN A 400 2.51 15.52 -23.26
CA ASN A 400 2.08 16.24 -22.08
C ASN A 400 1.10 15.39 -21.27
N PHE A 401 1.52 14.96 -20.07
CA PHE A 401 0.65 14.18 -19.17
C PHE A 401 -0.09 15.06 -18.16
N GLY A 402 0.22 16.34 -18.08
CA GLY A 402 -0.30 17.23 -17.04
C GLY A 402 0.32 16.93 -15.65
N ALA A 403 0.00 17.75 -14.66
CA ALA A 403 0.37 17.51 -13.27
C ALA A 403 -0.62 16.57 -12.58
N THR A 404 -0.19 15.91 -11.48
CA THR A 404 -1.10 15.10 -10.65
C THR A 404 -2.22 15.96 -10.08
N VAL A 405 -3.42 15.40 -10.02
CA VAL A 405 -4.62 16.14 -9.58
C VAL A 405 -4.43 16.71 -8.17
N ASN A 406 -3.89 15.92 -7.24
CA ASN A 406 -3.72 16.36 -5.85
C ASN A 406 -2.63 17.43 -5.68
N ALA A 407 -1.62 17.49 -6.55
CA ALA A 407 -0.55 18.48 -6.48
C ALA A 407 -1.03 19.92 -6.75
N THR A 408 -2.08 20.08 -7.55
CA THR A 408 -2.56 21.40 -7.99
C THR A 408 -4.00 21.69 -7.57
N ARG A 409 -4.68 20.72 -6.95
CA ARG A 409 -6.10 20.82 -6.63
C ARG A 409 -6.37 21.71 -5.42
N THR A 410 -7.32 22.63 -5.56
CA THR A 410 -7.98 23.30 -4.45
C THR A 410 -9.29 22.57 -4.12
N PHE A 411 -9.46 22.16 -2.86
CA PHE A 411 -10.66 21.44 -2.42
C PHE A 411 -11.74 22.40 -1.96
N ASN A 412 -12.99 22.13 -2.34
CA ASN A 412 -14.17 22.90 -1.96
C ASN A 412 -14.73 22.50 -0.60
N SER A 413 -14.35 21.33 -0.11
CA SER A 413 -14.82 20.80 1.16
C SER A 413 -13.69 20.11 1.93
N SER A 414 -13.81 20.13 3.25
CA SER A 414 -12.88 19.42 4.13
C SER A 414 -13.56 18.97 5.41
N VAL A 415 -13.03 17.92 6.00
CA VAL A 415 -13.20 17.59 7.42
C VAL A 415 -11.98 18.14 8.13
N ASN A 416 -12.22 19.01 9.11
CA ASN A 416 -11.16 19.61 9.89
C ASN A 416 -10.80 18.69 11.04
N PHE A 417 -9.53 18.63 11.38
CA PHE A 417 -9.03 17.80 12.45
C PHE A 417 -8.33 18.64 13.50
N LEU A 418 -8.44 18.20 14.75
CA LEU A 418 -7.68 18.72 15.88
C LEU A 418 -6.74 17.61 16.35
N THR A 419 -5.48 17.96 16.53
CA THR A 419 -4.48 17.05 17.10
C THR A 419 -4.29 17.36 18.58
N ASN A 420 -4.59 16.40 19.44
CA ASN A 420 -4.31 16.46 20.86
C ASN A 420 -3.02 15.67 21.11
N THR A 421 -2.01 16.36 21.62
CA THR A 421 -0.68 15.76 21.85
C THR A 421 -0.37 15.67 23.33
N GLN A 422 0.16 14.54 23.77
CA GLN A 422 0.64 14.27 25.13
C GLN A 422 2.10 13.85 25.07
N ASP A 423 2.95 14.49 25.85
CA ASP A 423 4.34 14.06 26.02
C ASP A 423 4.40 12.81 26.89
N PHE A 424 5.36 11.93 26.59
CA PHE A 424 5.65 10.77 27.41
C PHE A 424 7.15 10.59 27.65
N SER A 425 7.47 9.83 28.69
CA SER A 425 8.81 9.38 29.01
C SER A 425 8.75 7.89 29.38
N LEU A 426 9.65 7.08 28.82
CA LEU A 426 9.72 5.64 29.00
C LEU A 426 11.17 5.24 29.25
N ASP A 427 11.45 4.69 30.44
CA ASP A 427 12.76 4.12 30.75
C ASP A 427 12.92 2.76 30.08
N TYR A 428 13.70 2.74 29.01
CA TYR A 428 13.98 1.53 28.24
C TYR A 428 15.18 0.79 28.83
N SER A 429 15.04 -0.52 28.96
CA SER A 429 16.12 -1.43 29.33
C SER A 429 16.10 -2.69 28.47
N PRO A 430 17.23 -3.15 27.93
CA PRO A 430 17.30 -4.37 27.14
C PRO A 430 17.16 -5.66 27.94
N LEU A 431 17.03 -5.58 29.28
CA LEU A 431 16.88 -6.75 30.12
C LEU A 431 15.56 -7.47 29.84
N PRO A 432 15.55 -8.82 29.74
CA PRO A 432 14.33 -9.58 29.42
C PRO A 432 13.21 -9.42 30.45
N THR A 433 13.54 -8.96 31.67
CA THR A 433 12.59 -8.73 32.78
C THR A 433 11.94 -7.34 32.72
N SER A 434 12.41 -6.46 31.85
CA SER A 434 11.89 -5.09 31.74
C SER A 434 10.63 -5.08 30.84
N ALA A 435 9.57 -4.44 31.32
CA ALA A 435 8.32 -4.33 30.57
C ALA A 435 8.48 -3.37 29.36
N ASN A 436 9.30 -2.29 29.52
CA ASN A 436 9.53 -1.27 28.50
C ASN A 436 8.23 -0.72 27.89
N GLU A 437 7.22 -0.49 28.72
CA GLU A 437 5.88 -0.13 28.28
C GLU A 437 5.23 0.94 29.16
N LEU A 438 4.33 1.69 28.57
CA LEU A 438 3.44 2.63 29.26
C LEU A 438 2.03 2.51 28.69
N THR A 439 1.03 2.83 29.49
CA THR A 439 -0.37 2.80 29.09
C THR A 439 -0.95 4.21 28.98
N PHE A 440 -1.88 4.40 28.04
CA PHE A 440 -2.59 5.64 27.83
C PHE A 440 -4.01 5.36 27.29
N SER A 441 -4.88 6.39 27.31
CA SER A 441 -6.26 6.24 26.87
C SER A 441 -6.47 6.84 25.49
N VAL A 442 -7.24 6.15 24.66
CA VAL A 442 -7.72 6.66 23.36
C VAL A 442 -9.23 6.91 23.46
N ALA A 443 -9.63 8.14 23.13
CA ALA A 443 -11.02 8.57 23.21
C ALA A 443 -11.86 7.98 22.06
N PRO A 444 -13.19 7.73 22.25
CA PRO A 444 -14.08 7.42 21.15
C PRO A 444 -14.09 8.53 20.08
N GLY A 445 -14.11 8.13 18.80
CA GLY A 445 -14.10 9.07 17.68
C GLY A 445 -12.73 9.60 17.28
N THR A 446 -11.64 9.04 17.84
CA THR A 446 -10.28 9.31 17.36
C THR A 446 -10.11 8.78 15.95
N ASN A 447 -9.71 9.64 15.01
CA ASN A 447 -9.51 9.31 13.59
C ASN A 447 -8.16 8.65 13.33
N SER A 448 -7.12 9.12 14.05
CA SER A 448 -5.80 8.49 14.02
C SER A 448 -5.08 8.69 15.34
N LEU A 449 -4.26 7.72 15.66
CA LEU A 449 -3.37 7.68 16.81
C LEU A 449 -1.94 7.57 16.29
N GLU A 450 -1.04 8.39 16.77
CA GLU A 450 0.38 8.34 16.46
C GLU A 450 1.20 8.35 17.76
N ALA A 451 2.23 7.54 17.83
CA ALA A 451 3.30 7.66 18.83
C ALA A 451 4.63 7.90 18.12
N LYS A 452 5.34 8.94 18.51
CA LYS A 452 6.67 9.30 17.99
C LYS A 452 7.66 9.39 19.15
N VAL A 453 8.86 8.81 19.00
CA VAL A 453 9.95 8.87 19.97
C VAL A 453 11.23 9.28 19.28
N SER A 454 12.06 10.01 20.02
CA SER A 454 13.46 10.25 19.71
C SER A 454 14.34 9.55 20.74
N ALA A 455 15.23 8.69 20.29
CA ALA A 455 16.15 7.95 21.15
C ALA A 455 17.54 8.58 21.05
N ALA A 456 17.98 9.26 22.11
CA ALA A 456 19.22 10.05 22.09
C ALA A 456 20.50 9.29 22.45
N GLY A 457 20.36 8.07 23.00
CA GLY A 457 21.49 7.25 23.48
C GLY A 457 22.21 7.84 24.71
N LEU A 458 23.02 7.00 25.34
CA LEU A 458 23.74 7.35 26.59
C LEU A 458 24.69 8.56 26.47
N LEU A 459 25.20 8.81 25.26
CA LEU A 459 26.17 9.89 25.02
C LEU A 459 25.55 11.07 24.26
N GLY A 460 24.25 11.05 23.99
CA GLY A 460 23.57 12.08 23.22
C GLY A 460 24.01 12.16 21.75
N GLN A 461 24.87 11.28 21.28
CA GLN A 461 25.43 11.28 19.95
C GLN A 461 24.96 10.10 19.08
N THR A 462 24.55 9.02 19.72
CA THR A 462 24.04 7.83 19.02
C THR A 462 22.84 7.33 19.77
N GLY A 463 21.67 7.43 19.19
CA GLY A 463 20.47 6.90 19.80
C GLY A 463 20.45 5.37 19.78
N ASN A 464 19.54 4.79 20.52
CA ASN A 464 19.30 3.37 20.49
C ASN A 464 18.36 3.03 19.33
N PRO A 465 18.69 2.04 18.50
CA PRO A 465 17.77 1.52 17.52
C PRO A 465 16.64 0.77 18.25
N VAL A 466 15.53 1.43 18.48
CA VAL A 466 14.33 0.84 19.08
C VAL A 466 13.16 0.86 18.11
N ASN A 467 12.32 -0.16 18.17
CA ASN A 467 10.99 -0.13 17.55
C ASN A 467 9.95 0.31 18.57
N LEU A 468 9.01 1.11 18.12
CA LEU A 468 7.79 1.37 18.86
C LEU A 468 6.71 0.36 18.47
N ILE A 469 5.96 -0.09 19.45
CA ILE A 469 4.84 -1.00 19.28
C ILE A 469 3.66 -0.41 20.02
N LEU A 470 2.57 -0.19 19.30
CA LEU A 470 1.28 0.12 19.88
C LEU A 470 0.46 -1.15 19.99
N LEU A 471 -0.03 -1.48 21.17
CA LEU A 471 -1.01 -2.55 21.37
C LEU A 471 -2.37 -1.92 21.62
N ASP A 472 -3.36 -2.35 20.83
CA ASP A 472 -4.73 -1.94 21.00
C ASP A 472 -5.40 -2.62 22.22
N PRO A 473 -6.61 -2.19 22.65
CA PRO A 473 -7.34 -2.83 23.74
C PRO A 473 -7.66 -4.32 23.50
N ASN A 474 -7.54 -4.82 22.27
CA ASN A 474 -7.77 -6.22 21.90
C ASN A 474 -6.46 -7.03 21.78
N GLY A 475 -5.30 -6.38 22.03
CA GLY A 475 -3.98 -7.00 21.91
C GLY A 475 -3.43 -7.09 20.48
N VAL A 476 -3.97 -6.32 19.54
CA VAL A 476 -3.41 -6.20 18.17
C VAL A 476 -2.19 -5.30 18.22
N GLU A 477 -1.08 -5.75 17.66
CA GLU A 477 0.18 -5.00 17.60
C GLU A 477 0.32 -4.22 16.28
N TYR A 478 0.74 -2.95 16.41
CA TYR A 478 1.16 -2.07 15.33
C TYR A 478 2.60 -1.67 15.59
N ARG A 479 3.51 -1.87 14.63
CA ARG A 479 4.95 -1.70 14.82
C ARG A 479 5.48 -0.55 13.96
N SER A 480 6.47 0.19 14.47
CA SER A 480 7.17 1.23 13.74
C SER A 480 8.24 0.65 12.81
N GLY A 481 8.51 1.35 11.71
CA GLY A 481 9.65 1.15 10.83
C GLY A 481 9.73 -0.22 10.17
N VAL A 482 10.89 -0.49 9.59
CA VAL A 482 11.32 -1.82 9.15
C VAL A 482 12.56 -2.20 9.96
N PRO A 483 12.76 -3.48 10.31
CA PRO A 483 13.98 -3.93 10.96
C PRO A 483 15.15 -3.81 9.96
N VAL A 484 15.89 -2.72 10.03
CA VAL A 484 17.09 -2.50 9.19
C VAL A 484 18.32 -2.63 10.07
N LEU A 485 19.30 -3.40 9.61
CA LEU A 485 20.54 -3.64 10.36
C LEU A 485 21.37 -2.35 10.57
N PHE A 486 21.12 -1.31 9.78
CA PHE A 486 21.86 -0.04 9.75
C PHE A 486 20.92 1.17 9.88
N ALA A 487 19.93 1.09 10.78
CA ALA A 487 19.15 2.27 11.09
C ALA A 487 20.07 3.34 11.70
N GLN A 488 20.39 4.34 10.90
CA GLN A 488 21.07 5.55 11.39
C GLN A 488 20.08 6.60 11.90
N THR A 489 18.80 6.28 11.82
CA THR A 489 17.71 7.12 12.29
C THR A 489 17.25 6.62 13.65
N TYR A 490 17.16 7.54 14.59
CA TYR A 490 16.82 7.26 15.98
C TYR A 490 15.39 7.64 16.31
N ASP A 491 14.80 8.50 15.49
CA ASP A 491 13.39 8.85 15.58
C ASP A 491 12.53 7.71 15.00
N ARG A 492 11.53 7.31 15.75
CA ARG A 492 10.57 6.29 15.34
C ARG A 492 9.16 6.79 15.52
N SER A 493 8.32 6.48 14.57
CA SER A 493 6.89 6.72 14.72
C SER A 493 6.08 5.48 14.32
N VAL A 494 4.93 5.34 14.93
CA VAL A 494 3.92 4.34 14.59
C VAL A 494 2.56 5.00 14.65
N ALA A 495 1.70 4.76 13.65
CA ALA A 495 0.37 5.32 13.62
C ALA A 495 -0.68 4.26 13.29
N VAL A 496 -1.89 4.49 13.79
CA VAL A 496 -3.05 3.63 13.59
C VAL A 496 -4.22 4.49 13.14
N ALA A 497 -4.80 4.14 12.00
CA ALA A 497 -6.03 4.77 11.50
C ALA A 497 -7.24 4.18 12.22
N ALA A 498 -8.21 5.05 12.58
CA ALA A 498 -9.44 4.66 13.26
C ALA A 498 -9.20 3.73 14.47
N PRO A 499 -8.37 4.15 15.45
CA PRO A 499 -8.00 3.31 16.57
C PRO A 499 -9.24 2.97 17.43
N ALA A 500 -9.29 1.76 17.96
CA ALA A 500 -10.32 1.36 18.90
C ALA A 500 -10.25 2.23 20.18
N PRO A 501 -11.37 2.71 20.72
CA PRO A 501 -11.36 3.45 21.98
C PRO A 501 -11.01 2.52 23.14
N GLY A 502 -10.30 3.04 24.14
CA GLY A 502 -9.93 2.29 25.33
C GLY A 502 -8.49 2.50 25.76
N THR A 503 -7.96 1.58 26.58
CA THR A 503 -6.59 1.64 27.07
C THR A 503 -5.66 0.98 26.06
N TRP A 504 -4.68 1.74 25.61
CA TRP A 504 -3.60 1.30 24.73
C TRP A 504 -2.30 1.18 25.50
N THR A 505 -1.40 0.34 25.01
CA THR A 505 -0.05 0.21 25.53
C THR A 505 0.96 0.60 24.45
N LEU A 506 1.86 1.53 24.79
CA LEU A 506 3.05 1.82 24.00
C LEU A 506 4.21 1.01 24.58
N LYS A 507 4.87 0.23 23.74
CA LYS A 507 6.05 -0.58 24.06
C LYS A 507 7.24 -0.12 23.23
N ALA A 508 8.45 -0.21 23.84
CA ALA A 508 9.70 -0.07 23.11
C ALA A 508 10.46 -1.41 23.10
N GLU A 509 10.92 -1.81 21.92
CA GLU A 509 11.71 -3.03 21.71
C GLU A 509 13.01 -2.69 21.00
N GLY A 510 14.14 -3.07 21.62
CA GLY A 510 15.46 -2.84 21.00
C GLY A 510 15.66 -3.74 19.79
N LEU A 511 16.22 -3.16 18.73
CA LEU A 511 16.56 -3.90 17.52
C LEU A 511 17.81 -4.76 17.76
N GLN A 512 17.66 -6.07 17.59
CA GLN A 512 18.74 -7.06 17.55
C GLN A 512 19.71 -7.05 18.76
N GLY A 513 19.24 -6.66 19.95
CA GLY A 513 20.03 -6.69 21.19
C GLY A 513 21.16 -5.67 21.26
N LEU A 514 21.21 -4.70 20.35
CA LEU A 514 22.23 -3.65 20.33
C LEU A 514 21.84 -2.41 21.12
N ALA A 515 20.59 -2.30 21.57
CA ALA A 515 20.11 -1.14 22.31
C ALA A 515 20.61 -1.16 23.75
N LEU A 516 20.97 0.02 24.26
CA LEU A 516 21.43 0.24 25.64
C LEU A 516 20.30 0.83 26.49
N PRO A 517 20.38 0.72 27.84
CA PRO A 517 19.41 1.39 28.70
C PRO A 517 19.41 2.90 28.50
N GLU A 518 18.25 3.51 28.29
CA GLU A 518 18.07 4.97 28.21
C GLU A 518 16.62 5.38 28.48
N THR A 519 16.41 6.65 28.77
CA THR A 519 15.07 7.25 28.85
C THR A 519 14.64 7.73 27.48
N LEU A 520 13.65 7.08 26.91
CA LEU A 520 13.00 7.48 25.64
C LEU A 520 11.97 8.56 25.95
N THR A 521 12.06 9.68 25.27
CA THR A 521 11.07 10.75 25.35
C THR A 521 10.33 10.88 24.02
N GLY A 522 9.07 11.23 24.07
CA GLY A 522 8.29 11.32 22.84
C GLY A 522 6.90 11.91 23.01
N LYS A 523 6.11 11.78 21.98
CA LYS A 523 4.75 12.33 21.90
C LYS A 523 3.76 11.28 21.45
N ILE A 524 2.60 11.27 22.10
CA ILE A 524 1.41 10.55 21.64
C ILE A 524 0.42 11.58 21.14
N SER A 525 0.05 11.49 19.87
CA SER A 525 -0.88 12.40 19.20
C SER A 525 -2.16 11.68 18.82
N GLN A 526 -3.30 12.24 19.20
CA GLN A 526 -4.63 11.75 18.85
C GLN A 526 -5.32 12.80 17.95
N VAL A 527 -5.69 12.41 16.76
CA VAL A 527 -6.38 13.28 15.78
C VAL A 527 -7.88 13.01 15.87
N VAL A 528 -8.65 14.02 16.15
CA VAL A 528 -10.11 13.96 16.23
C VAL A 528 -10.75 14.92 15.23
N ALA A 529 -11.91 14.55 14.69
CA ALA A 529 -12.65 15.46 13.81
C ALA A 529 -13.14 16.68 14.59
N ASN A 530 -12.87 17.87 14.06
CA ASN A 530 -13.21 19.16 14.66
C ASN A 530 -13.92 20.07 13.63
N GLY A 531 -15.11 19.66 13.22
CA GLY A 531 -15.93 20.41 12.28
C GLY A 531 -15.63 20.12 10.81
N THR A 532 -16.36 20.80 9.94
CA THR A 532 -16.28 20.64 8.49
C THR A 532 -16.34 22.00 7.79
N SER A 533 -15.77 22.11 6.60
CA SER A 533 -15.98 23.25 5.71
C SER A 533 -16.60 22.78 4.39
N GLY A 534 -17.45 23.60 3.76
CA GLY A 534 -18.12 23.26 2.51
C GLY A 534 -19.11 22.11 2.58
N LEU A 535 -19.55 21.72 3.79
CA LEU A 535 -20.45 20.57 4.04
C LEU A 535 -21.69 20.94 4.88
N GLY A 536 -22.06 22.24 4.95
CA GLY A 536 -23.19 22.68 5.78
C GLY A 536 -24.55 22.12 5.35
N ASP A 537 -24.69 21.77 4.08
CA ASP A 537 -25.92 21.26 3.46
C ASP A 537 -26.14 19.74 3.60
N ILE A 538 -25.25 19.04 4.28
CA ILE A 538 -25.40 17.61 4.56
C ILE A 538 -25.90 17.30 5.97
N VAL A 539 -26.06 18.30 6.82
CA VAL A 539 -26.47 18.09 8.22
C VAL A 539 -27.87 17.46 8.26
N GLY A 540 -27.97 16.33 8.94
CA GLY A 540 -29.21 15.52 9.01
C GLY A 540 -29.53 14.71 7.76
N HIS A 541 -28.70 14.73 6.73
CA HIS A 541 -28.87 13.87 5.56
C HIS A 541 -28.52 12.42 5.88
N PRO A 542 -29.27 11.39 5.40
CA PRO A 542 -29.00 9.98 5.70
C PRO A 542 -27.57 9.51 5.35
N ALA A 543 -26.95 10.13 4.34
CA ALA A 543 -25.58 9.82 3.91
C ALA A 543 -24.50 10.73 4.57
N GLU A 544 -24.83 11.52 5.59
CA GLU A 544 -23.91 12.49 6.20
C GLU A 544 -22.57 11.84 6.62
N ALA A 545 -22.63 10.71 7.31
CA ALA A 545 -21.43 10.01 7.77
C ALA A 545 -20.56 9.52 6.60
N ALA A 546 -21.17 8.93 5.57
CA ALA A 546 -20.47 8.47 4.37
C ALA A 546 -19.85 9.65 3.58
N ILE A 547 -20.56 10.78 3.48
CA ILE A 547 -20.03 11.98 2.81
C ILE A 547 -18.80 12.50 3.56
N LYS A 548 -18.87 12.65 4.89
CA LYS A 548 -17.73 13.09 5.70
C LYS A 548 -16.54 12.16 5.55
N MET A 549 -16.75 10.85 5.58
CA MET A 549 -15.70 9.85 5.39
C MET A 549 -15.09 9.94 3.98
N ALA A 550 -15.91 10.04 2.94
CA ALA A 550 -15.45 10.13 1.55
C ALA A 550 -14.66 11.43 1.30
N VAL A 551 -15.08 12.56 1.89
CA VAL A 551 -14.37 13.84 1.79
C VAL A 551 -13.05 13.79 2.56
N ALA A 552 -13.05 13.24 3.77
CA ALA A 552 -11.83 13.08 4.58
C ALA A 552 -10.78 12.20 3.85
N ALA A 553 -11.22 11.13 3.21
CA ALA A 553 -10.38 10.23 2.42
C ALA A 553 -10.08 10.75 0.98
N ARG A 554 -10.51 11.97 0.64
CA ARG A 554 -10.31 12.56 -0.70
C ARG A 554 -10.85 11.71 -1.85
N LEU A 555 -11.93 10.97 -1.62
CA LEU A 555 -12.63 10.18 -2.63
C LEU A 555 -13.69 10.97 -3.39
N ILE A 556 -14.17 12.06 -2.79
CA ILE A 556 -15.15 12.98 -3.35
C ILE A 556 -14.88 14.39 -2.80
N ASP A 557 -15.36 15.41 -3.48
CA ASP A 557 -15.24 16.80 -3.02
C ASP A 557 -16.59 17.51 -3.17
N GLY A 558 -16.77 18.58 -2.40
CA GLY A 558 -17.87 19.52 -2.57
C GLY A 558 -17.80 20.26 -3.92
N VAL A 559 -18.84 21.01 -4.19
CA VAL A 559 -18.87 21.98 -5.31
C VAL A 559 -19.04 23.39 -4.75
N SER A 560 -18.95 24.41 -5.58
CA SER A 560 -19.21 25.77 -5.12
C SER A 560 -20.58 25.88 -4.45
N GLY A 561 -20.60 26.31 -3.18
CA GLY A 561 -21.80 26.52 -2.40
C GLY A 561 -22.29 25.32 -1.58
N GLY A 562 -21.51 24.22 -1.49
CA GLY A 562 -21.84 23.08 -0.62
C GLY A 562 -21.54 21.72 -1.24
N PHE A 563 -22.00 20.65 -0.62
CA PHE A 563 -21.85 19.30 -1.14
C PHE A 563 -22.90 18.94 -2.19
N ARG A 564 -24.13 19.45 -2.02
CA ARG A 564 -25.31 19.18 -2.87
C ARG A 564 -25.61 17.67 -2.98
N PRO A 565 -26.01 17.01 -1.88
CA PRO A 565 -26.11 15.56 -1.81
C PRO A 565 -27.11 14.95 -2.80
N ASN A 566 -28.22 15.66 -3.08
CA ASN A 566 -29.31 15.19 -3.94
C ASN A 566 -29.11 15.51 -5.44
N ASP A 567 -28.07 16.29 -5.79
CA ASP A 567 -27.76 16.56 -7.20
C ASP A 567 -27.27 15.29 -7.90
N LEU A 568 -27.65 15.13 -9.16
CA LEU A 568 -27.17 14.01 -9.98
C LEU A 568 -25.66 14.15 -10.23
N LEU A 569 -24.94 13.05 -10.09
CA LEU A 569 -23.54 12.97 -10.39
C LEU A 569 -23.30 13.17 -11.89
N ARG A 570 -22.46 14.14 -12.26
CA ARG A 570 -22.08 14.42 -13.65
C ARG A 570 -20.89 13.58 -14.05
N ARG A 571 -20.77 13.26 -15.35
CA ARG A 571 -19.67 12.45 -15.89
C ARG A 571 -18.31 13.08 -15.64
N ILE A 572 -18.19 14.40 -15.76
CA ILE A 572 -16.94 15.10 -15.46
C ILE A 572 -16.59 15.06 -13.97
N GLN A 573 -17.58 15.08 -13.08
CA GLN A 573 -17.34 14.91 -11.64
C GLN A 573 -16.89 13.49 -11.33
N LEU A 574 -17.49 12.47 -11.95
CA LEU A 574 -17.01 11.09 -11.81
C LEU A 574 -15.57 10.96 -12.30
N ALA A 575 -15.22 11.54 -13.45
CA ALA A 575 -13.85 11.55 -13.98
C ALA A 575 -12.87 12.18 -12.98
N ASP A 576 -13.24 13.33 -12.43
CA ASP A 576 -12.45 14.03 -11.42
C ASP A 576 -12.21 13.18 -10.16
N TYR A 577 -13.27 12.56 -9.64
CA TYR A 577 -13.19 11.75 -8.43
C TYR A 577 -12.45 10.42 -8.65
N LEU A 578 -12.54 9.83 -9.84
CA LEU A 578 -11.73 8.66 -10.20
C LEU A 578 -10.24 9.01 -10.27
N MET A 579 -9.89 10.14 -10.87
CA MET A 579 -8.49 10.60 -10.93
C MET A 579 -7.95 10.95 -9.55
N MET A 580 -8.76 11.59 -8.71
CA MET A 580 -8.38 12.01 -7.36
C MET A 580 -8.30 10.82 -6.39
N GLY A 581 -9.31 9.95 -6.38
CA GLY A 581 -9.55 8.98 -5.31
C GLY A 581 -9.29 7.52 -5.67
N GLN A 582 -9.05 7.18 -6.93
CA GLN A 582 -8.88 5.79 -7.39
C GLN A 582 -7.53 5.54 -8.07
N ALA A 583 -6.54 6.41 -7.85
CA ALA A 583 -5.21 6.32 -8.43
C ALA A 583 -5.25 6.16 -9.97
N GLY A 584 -5.82 7.15 -10.64
CA GLY A 584 -5.81 7.23 -12.11
C GLY A 584 -4.49 7.80 -12.64
N ARG A 585 -3.95 7.20 -13.72
CA ARG A 585 -2.79 7.74 -14.43
C ARG A 585 -3.23 8.91 -15.31
N GLN A 586 -2.46 10.02 -15.27
CA GLN A 586 -2.71 11.12 -16.17
C GLN A 586 -2.39 10.72 -17.62
N TYR A 587 -3.13 11.32 -18.53
CA TYR A 587 -2.89 11.17 -19.96
C TYR A 587 -3.41 12.39 -20.70
N LEU A 588 -2.64 12.87 -21.67
CA LEU A 588 -3.07 13.84 -22.69
C LEU A 588 -2.57 13.38 -24.05
N PRO A 589 -3.36 13.57 -25.13
CA PRO A 589 -2.92 13.20 -26.48
C PRO A 589 -1.65 13.95 -26.90
N THR A 590 -0.74 13.25 -27.57
CA THR A 590 0.55 13.80 -28.05
C THR A 590 0.40 14.87 -29.14
N THR A 591 -0.69 14.84 -29.87
CA THR A 591 -0.91 15.71 -31.06
C THR A 591 -1.40 17.11 -30.72
N GLY A 592 -1.62 17.43 -29.44
CA GLY A 592 -2.22 18.69 -29.00
C GLY A 592 -3.69 18.85 -29.38
N ALA A 593 -4.24 17.93 -30.16
CA ALA A 593 -5.67 17.86 -30.44
C ALA A 593 -6.37 17.01 -29.38
N ALA A 594 -7.29 17.58 -28.63
CA ALA A 594 -8.14 16.82 -27.71
C ALA A 594 -8.93 15.76 -28.50
N THR A 595 -9.05 14.54 -27.93
CA THR A 595 -9.87 13.48 -28.52
C THR A 595 -11.35 13.88 -28.52
N PHE A 596 -11.75 14.67 -27.51
CA PHE A 596 -13.13 15.09 -27.30
C PHE A 596 -13.35 16.55 -27.70
N THR A 597 -14.40 16.80 -28.47
CA THR A 597 -14.77 18.15 -28.95
C THR A 597 -15.68 18.89 -27.99
N ASP A 598 -16.25 18.21 -27.02
CA ASP A 598 -17.24 18.71 -26.07
C ASP A 598 -16.68 18.98 -24.63
N VAL A 599 -15.37 18.96 -24.47
CA VAL A 599 -14.66 19.35 -23.24
C VAL A 599 -13.63 20.42 -23.53
N THR A 600 -13.41 21.32 -22.57
CA THR A 600 -12.47 22.43 -22.69
C THR A 600 -11.73 22.69 -21.40
N GLY A 601 -10.62 23.41 -21.45
CA GLY A 601 -9.85 23.83 -20.28
C GLY A 601 -9.35 22.64 -19.44
N SER A 602 -9.49 22.72 -18.11
CA SER A 602 -9.04 21.69 -17.16
C SER A 602 -9.79 20.36 -17.30
N GLN A 603 -10.98 20.35 -17.91
CA GLN A 603 -11.76 19.13 -18.12
C GLN A 603 -11.13 18.19 -19.15
N VAL A 604 -10.30 18.71 -20.05
CA VAL A 604 -9.63 17.90 -21.08
C VAL A 604 -8.75 16.83 -20.44
N LEU A 605 -7.91 17.21 -19.48
CA LEU A 605 -7.06 16.23 -18.76
C LEU A 605 -7.88 15.13 -18.10
N LEU A 606 -9.00 15.47 -17.46
CA LEU A 606 -9.84 14.50 -16.77
C LEU A 606 -10.49 13.52 -17.75
N ALA A 607 -11.09 14.05 -18.85
CA ALA A 607 -11.76 13.23 -19.85
C ALA A 607 -10.79 12.29 -20.58
N GLU A 608 -9.63 12.82 -21.01
CA GLU A 608 -8.59 12.05 -21.69
C GLU A 608 -8.00 10.98 -20.77
N ALA A 609 -7.66 11.32 -19.53
CA ALA A 609 -7.04 10.39 -18.58
C ALA A 609 -7.97 9.21 -18.26
N VAL A 610 -9.25 9.46 -17.91
CA VAL A 610 -10.14 8.36 -17.50
C VAL A 610 -10.57 7.45 -18.65
N THR A 611 -10.46 7.93 -19.91
CA THR A 611 -10.81 7.15 -21.10
C THR A 611 -9.60 6.47 -21.74
N ALA A 612 -8.38 6.86 -21.33
CA ALA A 612 -7.17 6.29 -21.88
C ALA A 612 -6.99 4.81 -21.51
N LYS A 613 -6.35 4.07 -22.41
CA LYS A 613 -5.92 2.70 -22.14
C LYS A 613 -4.88 2.69 -21.01
N GLY A 614 -5.06 1.82 -20.03
CA GLY A 614 -4.17 1.74 -18.86
C GLY A 614 -4.39 2.86 -17.84
N ALA A 615 -5.55 3.48 -17.82
CA ALA A 615 -5.88 4.59 -16.93
C ALA A 615 -5.76 4.25 -15.43
N ALA A 616 -6.23 3.09 -15.01
CA ALA A 616 -6.18 2.69 -13.61
C ALA A 616 -4.78 2.25 -13.19
N LEU A 617 -4.28 2.69 -12.03
CA LEU A 617 -3.00 2.24 -11.50
C LEU A 617 -3.00 0.72 -11.28
N ARG A 618 -4.12 0.15 -10.86
CA ARG A 618 -4.28 -1.31 -10.68
C ARG A 618 -4.29 -2.12 -11.97
N ASP A 619 -4.42 -1.50 -13.13
CA ASP A 619 -4.04 -2.12 -14.40
C ASP A 619 -2.51 -2.15 -14.51
N ARG A 620 -1.92 -3.21 -13.98
CA ARG A 620 -0.47 -3.39 -13.88
C ARG A 620 0.23 -3.41 -15.24
N PHE A 621 -0.43 -3.96 -16.25
CA PHE A 621 0.11 -4.03 -17.61
C PHE A 621 -0.23 -2.80 -18.45
N GLN A 622 -1.03 -1.88 -17.92
CA GLN A 622 -1.51 -0.67 -18.61
C GLN A 622 -2.16 -0.99 -19.97
N GLN A 623 -2.94 -2.05 -20.03
CA GLN A 623 -3.54 -2.55 -21.27
C GLN A 623 -5.07 -2.58 -21.24
N TYR A 624 -5.69 -2.40 -20.09
CA TYR A 624 -7.14 -2.39 -19.97
C TYR A 624 -7.74 -1.11 -20.57
N ASN A 625 -9.01 -1.17 -20.89
CA ASN A 625 -9.76 0.00 -21.31
C ASN A 625 -9.77 1.06 -20.21
N GLY A 626 -10.08 2.29 -20.58
CA GLY A 626 -10.20 3.39 -19.64
C GLY A 626 -11.23 3.12 -18.54
N MET A 627 -11.09 3.84 -17.42
CA MET A 627 -12.05 3.77 -16.31
C MET A 627 -13.43 4.30 -16.69
N MET A 628 -13.53 5.12 -17.71
CA MET A 628 -14.79 5.56 -18.30
C MET A 628 -14.78 5.32 -19.81
N ARG A 629 -15.98 5.20 -20.39
CA ARG A 629 -16.17 5.08 -21.84
C ARG A 629 -16.63 6.41 -22.42
N PRO A 630 -16.19 6.80 -23.63
CA PRO A 630 -16.85 7.85 -24.39
C PRO A 630 -18.34 7.53 -24.61
N THR A 631 -19.16 8.56 -24.71
CA THR A 631 -20.59 8.37 -25.03
C THR A 631 -20.83 8.14 -26.52
N ALA A 632 -19.99 8.74 -27.35
CA ALA A 632 -19.89 8.53 -28.79
C ALA A 632 -18.45 8.89 -29.24
N PRO A 633 -18.03 8.52 -30.45
CA PRO A 633 -16.77 8.96 -31.02
C PRO A 633 -16.60 10.48 -30.92
N GLY A 634 -15.53 10.95 -30.27
CA GLY A 634 -15.23 12.35 -30.04
C GLY A 634 -16.12 13.07 -29.02
N GLN A 635 -16.94 12.35 -28.25
CA GLN A 635 -17.87 12.92 -27.26
C GLN A 635 -17.65 12.28 -25.88
N PHE A 636 -17.34 13.09 -24.89
CA PHE A 636 -17.25 12.69 -23.49
C PHE A 636 -18.56 12.90 -22.72
N SER A 637 -19.36 13.90 -23.15
CA SER A 637 -20.61 14.33 -22.50
C SER A 637 -20.40 14.78 -21.06
N ALA A 638 -19.49 15.74 -20.83
CA ALA A 638 -19.05 16.19 -19.50
C ALA A 638 -20.21 16.46 -18.52
N ASN A 639 -21.28 17.11 -18.99
CA ASN A 639 -22.47 17.47 -18.21
C ASN A 639 -23.53 16.36 -18.17
N GLY A 640 -23.34 15.25 -18.87
CA GLY A 640 -24.22 14.08 -18.82
C GLY A 640 -24.26 13.48 -17.43
N THR A 641 -25.37 12.84 -17.07
CA THR A 641 -25.55 12.14 -15.79
C THR A 641 -24.90 10.77 -15.83
N VAL A 642 -24.53 10.27 -14.65
CA VAL A 642 -23.99 8.93 -14.46
C VAL A 642 -25.09 8.00 -13.99
N ASP A 643 -25.34 6.94 -14.73
CA ASP A 643 -26.22 5.87 -14.33
C ASP A 643 -25.47 4.75 -13.56
N ARG A 644 -26.20 3.82 -12.97
CA ARG A 644 -25.65 2.75 -12.14
C ARG A 644 -24.77 1.78 -12.96
N THR A 645 -25.07 1.56 -14.23
CA THR A 645 -24.25 0.72 -15.11
C THR A 645 -22.91 1.38 -15.42
N THR A 646 -22.93 2.67 -15.77
CA THR A 646 -21.72 3.46 -16.00
C THR A 646 -20.82 3.49 -14.75
N LEU A 647 -21.41 3.63 -13.57
CA LEU A 647 -20.69 3.61 -12.31
C LEU A 647 -20.09 2.23 -12.02
N ALA A 648 -20.85 1.15 -12.21
CA ALA A 648 -20.37 -0.22 -12.04
C ALA A 648 -19.12 -0.50 -12.92
N TYR A 649 -19.20 -0.12 -14.19
CA TYR A 649 -18.06 -0.20 -15.10
C TYR A 649 -16.86 0.57 -14.56
N ALA A 650 -17.06 1.83 -14.20
CA ALA A 650 -15.98 2.71 -13.80
C ALA A 650 -15.23 2.19 -12.55
N LEU A 651 -15.96 1.74 -11.52
CA LEU A 651 -15.37 1.23 -10.28
C LEU A 651 -14.65 -0.10 -10.50
N VAL A 652 -15.22 -1.02 -11.28
CA VAL A 652 -14.59 -2.31 -11.57
C VAL A 652 -13.31 -2.12 -12.40
N GLN A 653 -13.31 -1.18 -13.35
CA GLN A 653 -12.10 -0.82 -14.09
C GLN A 653 -11.06 -0.18 -13.17
N ALA A 654 -11.45 0.74 -12.29
CA ALA A 654 -10.55 1.37 -11.32
C ALA A 654 -9.89 0.34 -10.39
N LEU A 655 -10.58 -0.74 -10.06
CA LEU A 655 -10.06 -1.88 -9.28
C LEU A 655 -9.17 -2.83 -10.11
N GLY A 656 -8.99 -2.62 -11.41
CA GLY A 656 -8.17 -3.48 -12.27
C GLY A 656 -8.79 -4.87 -12.53
N LEU A 657 -10.11 -4.98 -12.50
CA LEU A 657 -10.85 -6.25 -12.60
C LEU A 657 -11.49 -6.49 -13.98
N GLN A 658 -10.97 -5.88 -15.04
CA GLN A 658 -11.51 -6.03 -16.38
C GLN A 658 -11.61 -7.49 -16.82
N GLU A 659 -10.58 -8.29 -16.63
CA GLU A 659 -10.58 -9.71 -17.04
C GLU A 659 -11.64 -10.51 -16.30
N VAL A 660 -11.80 -10.24 -15.00
CA VAL A 660 -12.84 -10.87 -14.17
C VAL A 660 -14.23 -10.52 -14.69
N ALA A 661 -14.46 -9.26 -15.07
CA ALA A 661 -15.73 -8.81 -15.65
C ALA A 661 -15.97 -9.46 -17.02
N LEU A 662 -14.98 -9.45 -17.90
CA LEU A 662 -15.12 -10.04 -19.23
C LEU A 662 -15.39 -11.55 -19.20
N ALA A 663 -14.82 -12.27 -18.23
CA ALA A 663 -15.10 -13.69 -18.02
C ALA A 663 -16.55 -14.00 -17.58
N ARG A 664 -17.30 -12.97 -17.16
CA ARG A 664 -18.73 -13.06 -16.79
C ARG A 664 -19.69 -12.52 -17.88
N THR A 665 -19.16 -11.97 -18.94
CA THR A 665 -19.98 -11.49 -20.06
C THR A 665 -20.83 -12.62 -20.65
N GLY A 666 -22.10 -12.36 -20.88
CA GLY A 666 -23.08 -13.34 -21.38
C GLY A 666 -23.55 -14.36 -20.31
N LYS A 667 -23.11 -14.24 -19.06
CA LYS A 667 -23.63 -15.04 -17.95
C LYS A 667 -24.78 -14.33 -17.25
N PRO A 668 -25.73 -15.09 -16.62
CA PRO A 668 -26.78 -14.49 -15.81
C PRO A 668 -26.23 -13.59 -14.72
N VAL A 669 -26.80 -12.43 -14.53
CA VAL A 669 -26.51 -11.53 -13.43
C VAL A 669 -27.32 -11.99 -12.22
N THR A 670 -26.66 -12.37 -11.14
CA THR A 670 -27.27 -12.87 -9.91
C THR A 670 -26.76 -12.11 -8.68
N VAL A 671 -27.54 -12.18 -7.62
CA VAL A 671 -27.13 -11.74 -6.27
C VAL A 671 -27.34 -12.90 -5.29
N LYS A 672 -26.52 -12.95 -4.25
CA LYS A 672 -26.68 -13.95 -3.19
C LYS A 672 -27.59 -13.43 -2.09
N ALA A 673 -28.62 -14.23 -1.76
CA ALA A 673 -29.45 -14.02 -0.59
C ALA A 673 -29.71 -15.39 0.07
N ASP A 674 -29.47 -15.49 1.36
CA ASP A 674 -29.59 -16.72 2.17
C ASP A 674 -28.87 -17.95 1.53
N GLY A 675 -27.66 -17.68 0.97
CA GLY A 675 -26.84 -18.71 0.33
C GLY A 675 -27.31 -19.16 -1.06
N LYS A 676 -28.41 -18.60 -1.60
CA LYS A 676 -28.96 -18.90 -2.92
C LYS A 676 -28.67 -17.79 -3.92
N ASP A 677 -28.42 -18.16 -5.16
CA ASP A 677 -28.33 -17.21 -6.25
C ASP A 677 -29.72 -16.80 -6.73
N ILE A 678 -30.00 -15.50 -6.68
CA ILE A 678 -31.24 -14.89 -7.14
C ILE A 678 -30.94 -14.12 -8.41
N ALA A 679 -31.64 -14.42 -9.48
CA ALA A 679 -31.50 -13.69 -10.73
C ALA A 679 -31.96 -12.23 -10.57
N VAL A 680 -31.25 -11.30 -11.22
CA VAL A 680 -31.65 -9.89 -11.29
C VAL A 680 -32.72 -9.74 -12.34
N ASP A 681 -33.94 -9.36 -11.92
CA ASP A 681 -35.15 -9.36 -12.77
C ASP A 681 -35.04 -8.41 -13.97
N ASP A 682 -34.31 -7.31 -13.84
CA ASP A 682 -34.12 -6.31 -14.88
C ASP A 682 -32.77 -6.42 -15.61
N ALA A 683 -32.11 -7.58 -15.50
CA ALA A 683 -30.80 -7.82 -16.15
C ALA A 683 -30.84 -7.59 -17.67
N ALA A 684 -31.97 -7.85 -18.33
CA ALA A 684 -32.13 -7.60 -19.77
C ALA A 684 -32.03 -6.10 -20.17
N LYS A 685 -32.13 -5.19 -19.19
CA LYS A 685 -31.92 -3.75 -19.41
C LYS A 685 -30.47 -3.32 -19.28
N ILE A 686 -29.58 -4.20 -18.87
CA ILE A 686 -28.13 -3.94 -18.80
C ILE A 686 -27.60 -3.93 -20.25
N PRO A 687 -26.89 -2.88 -20.68
CA PRO A 687 -26.31 -2.85 -22.01
C PRO A 687 -25.39 -4.04 -22.28
N ALA A 688 -25.46 -4.60 -23.48
CA ALA A 688 -24.64 -5.75 -23.88
C ALA A 688 -23.15 -5.53 -23.62
N GLY A 689 -22.50 -6.51 -23.01
CA GLY A 689 -21.09 -6.45 -22.61
C GLY A 689 -20.84 -5.74 -21.28
N MET A 690 -21.89 -5.26 -20.58
CA MET A 690 -21.79 -4.67 -19.24
C MET A 690 -22.21 -5.64 -18.14
N GLU A 691 -22.79 -6.77 -18.47
CA GLU A 691 -23.31 -7.77 -17.51
C GLU A 691 -22.24 -8.23 -16.52
N GLY A 692 -21.02 -8.46 -17.03
CA GLY A 692 -19.90 -8.90 -16.21
C GLY A 692 -19.44 -7.83 -15.20
N TYR A 693 -19.44 -6.56 -15.61
CA TYR A 693 -19.11 -5.44 -14.72
C TYR A 693 -20.16 -5.25 -13.63
N VAL A 694 -21.43 -5.37 -13.98
CA VAL A 694 -22.53 -5.33 -13.01
C VAL A 694 -22.44 -6.50 -12.04
N SER A 695 -22.16 -7.71 -12.54
CA SER A 695 -22.00 -8.91 -11.70
C SER A 695 -20.86 -8.74 -10.69
N VAL A 696 -19.69 -8.25 -11.14
CA VAL A 696 -18.54 -8.01 -10.24
C VAL A 696 -18.86 -6.91 -9.23
N ALA A 697 -19.51 -5.82 -9.64
CA ALA A 697 -19.89 -4.74 -8.73
C ALA A 697 -20.88 -5.20 -7.64
N LEU A 698 -21.84 -6.06 -7.97
CA LEU A 698 -22.77 -6.67 -7.04
C LEU A 698 -22.07 -7.67 -6.09
N GLU A 699 -21.21 -8.54 -6.62
CA GLU A 699 -20.48 -9.54 -5.85
C GLU A 699 -19.55 -8.93 -4.81
N LEU A 700 -18.88 -7.82 -5.17
CA LEU A 700 -18.01 -7.08 -4.27
C LEU A 700 -18.76 -6.08 -3.38
N ASN A 701 -20.08 -6.03 -3.43
CA ASN A 701 -20.90 -5.07 -2.69
C ASN A 701 -20.56 -3.59 -2.96
N LEU A 702 -19.98 -3.27 -4.11
CA LEU A 702 -19.73 -1.88 -4.50
C LEU A 702 -21.07 -1.16 -4.72
N ILE A 703 -21.96 -1.78 -5.46
CA ILE A 703 -23.31 -1.28 -5.74
C ILE A 703 -24.31 -2.35 -5.36
N ASN A 704 -25.30 -2.03 -4.53
CA ASN A 704 -26.31 -2.99 -4.07
C ASN A 704 -27.43 -3.18 -5.12
N ALA A 705 -28.04 -4.36 -5.16
CA ALA A 705 -29.36 -4.56 -5.75
C ALA A 705 -30.48 -4.01 -4.85
N TYR A 706 -31.62 -3.76 -5.43
CA TYR A 706 -32.86 -3.46 -4.69
C TYR A 706 -33.67 -4.75 -4.56
N TYR A 707 -34.18 -4.99 -3.37
CA TYR A 707 -34.95 -6.19 -3.08
C TYR A 707 -36.42 -5.86 -2.82
N SER A 708 -37.30 -6.74 -3.27
CA SER A 708 -38.72 -6.68 -2.97
C SER A 708 -39.31 -8.09 -2.80
N LEU A 709 -40.36 -8.21 -2.07
CA LEU A 709 -41.10 -9.46 -1.89
C LEU A 709 -42.41 -9.41 -2.65
N SER A 710 -42.77 -10.49 -3.35
CA SER A 710 -44.10 -10.69 -3.89
C SER A 710 -44.63 -12.05 -3.45
N GLN A 711 -45.94 -12.11 -3.16
CA GLN A 711 -46.62 -13.35 -2.86
C GLN A 711 -47.93 -13.38 -3.62
N GLY A 712 -48.08 -14.35 -4.51
CA GLY A 712 -49.33 -14.62 -5.21
C GLY A 712 -50.38 -15.30 -4.30
N PRO A 713 -51.64 -15.27 -4.71
CA PRO A 713 -52.72 -15.82 -3.92
C PRO A 713 -52.59 -17.34 -3.58
N PHE A 714 -51.78 -18.05 -4.34
CA PHE A 714 -51.53 -19.49 -4.20
C PHE A 714 -50.12 -19.84 -3.79
N ASP A 715 -49.26 -18.83 -3.52
CA ASP A 715 -47.86 -19.05 -3.13
C ASP A 715 -47.79 -19.36 -1.63
N LEU A 716 -47.19 -20.48 -1.24
CA LEU A 716 -46.98 -20.88 0.13
C LEU A 716 -45.95 -19.98 0.88
N GLN A 717 -45.06 -19.35 0.12
CA GLN A 717 -44.01 -18.45 0.67
C GLN A 717 -43.81 -17.26 -0.26
N PRO A 718 -43.47 -16.07 0.28
CA PRO A 718 -43.11 -14.92 -0.56
C PRO A 718 -41.88 -15.19 -1.40
N LYS A 719 -41.88 -14.75 -2.65
CA LYS A 719 -40.74 -14.80 -3.57
C LYS A 719 -39.94 -13.53 -3.45
N LEU A 720 -38.64 -13.68 -3.24
CA LEU A 720 -37.70 -12.56 -3.21
C LEU A 720 -37.28 -12.19 -4.66
N HIS A 721 -37.39 -10.92 -4.98
CA HIS A 721 -37.01 -10.31 -6.24
C HIS A 721 -35.84 -9.40 -6.02
N ALA A 722 -34.92 -9.37 -6.99
CA ALA A 722 -33.77 -8.46 -7.00
C ALA A 722 -33.77 -7.65 -8.31
N THR A 723 -33.56 -6.33 -8.22
CA THR A 723 -33.42 -5.46 -9.39
C THR A 723 -32.14 -4.62 -9.26
N PHE A 724 -31.44 -4.41 -10.36
CA PHE A 724 -30.24 -3.57 -10.41
C PHE A 724 -30.56 -2.11 -10.76
N LYS A 725 -31.59 -1.86 -11.53
CA LYS A 725 -32.01 -0.56 -12.08
C LYS A 725 -30.88 0.08 -12.93
N PRO A 726 -30.47 -0.52 -14.05
CA PRO A 726 -29.27 -0.16 -14.81
C PRO A 726 -29.20 1.31 -15.24
N THR A 727 -30.31 1.88 -15.62
CA THR A 727 -30.44 3.25 -16.16
C THR A 727 -30.80 4.30 -15.10
N GLN A 728 -30.90 3.90 -13.82
CA GLN A 728 -31.16 4.85 -12.75
C GLN A 728 -29.92 5.73 -12.55
N ASN A 729 -30.12 7.05 -12.60
CA ASN A 729 -29.06 8.02 -12.32
C ASN A 729 -28.63 7.97 -10.86
N VAL A 730 -27.37 8.21 -10.62
CA VAL A 730 -26.72 8.21 -9.29
C VAL A 730 -26.66 9.65 -8.79
N THR A 731 -27.02 9.88 -7.54
CA THR A 731 -26.82 11.17 -6.88
C THR A 731 -25.40 11.27 -6.33
N ARG A 732 -24.97 12.48 -5.96
CA ARG A 732 -23.68 12.69 -5.30
C ARG A 732 -23.59 11.98 -3.95
N ALA A 733 -24.71 11.95 -3.20
CA ALA A 733 -24.79 11.19 -1.95
C ALA A 733 -24.70 9.68 -2.17
N ASP A 734 -25.40 9.12 -3.19
CA ASP A 734 -25.26 7.71 -3.54
C ASP A 734 -23.81 7.35 -3.88
N PHE A 735 -23.14 8.22 -4.65
CA PHE A 735 -21.73 8.00 -4.99
C PHE A 735 -20.84 8.02 -3.75
N ALA A 736 -21.03 8.95 -2.82
CA ALA A 736 -20.28 8.99 -1.57
C ALA A 736 -20.43 7.69 -0.77
N VAL A 737 -21.65 7.15 -0.65
CA VAL A 737 -21.89 5.85 0.00
C VAL A 737 -21.21 4.70 -0.75
N ILE A 738 -21.28 4.70 -2.09
CA ILE A 738 -20.72 3.65 -2.93
C ILE A 738 -19.19 3.68 -2.88
N VAL A 739 -18.57 4.84 -2.99
CA VAL A 739 -17.09 4.95 -3.04
C VAL A 739 -16.45 4.60 -1.70
N THR A 740 -17.13 4.82 -0.56
CA THR A 740 -16.64 4.40 0.75
C THR A 740 -16.65 2.88 0.91
N ARG A 741 -17.45 2.14 0.15
CA ARG A 741 -17.37 0.67 0.06
C ARG A 741 -16.28 0.21 -0.91
N THR A 742 -16.03 0.97 -1.96
CA THR A 742 -14.98 0.67 -2.93
C THR A 742 -13.60 0.82 -2.33
N PHE A 743 -13.39 1.80 -1.45
CA PHE A 743 -12.10 2.05 -0.81
C PHE A 743 -11.56 0.85 -0.01
N PRO A 744 -12.33 0.18 0.87
CA PRO A 744 -11.89 -1.07 1.51
C PRO A 744 -11.56 -2.18 0.51
N GLN A 745 -12.31 -2.31 -0.60
CA GLN A 745 -11.99 -3.29 -1.64
C GLN A 745 -10.67 -2.96 -2.34
N TRP A 746 -10.40 -1.69 -2.57
CA TRP A 746 -9.13 -1.21 -3.10
C TRP A 746 -7.95 -1.67 -2.23
N GLU A 747 -8.07 -1.62 -0.91
CA GLU A 747 -7.04 -2.03 0.03
C GLU A 747 -6.98 -3.56 0.23
N ALA A 748 -8.13 -4.22 0.23
CA ALA A 748 -8.24 -5.65 0.47
C ALA A 748 -7.88 -6.52 -0.74
N LEU A 749 -8.00 -6.00 -1.97
CA LEU A 749 -7.66 -6.76 -3.18
C LEU A 749 -6.16 -6.97 -3.29
N THR A 750 -5.73 -8.13 -2.92
CA THR A 750 -4.33 -8.55 -2.96
C THR A 750 -3.88 -8.96 -4.36
N GLN A 751 -4.82 -9.30 -5.27
CA GLN A 751 -4.52 -9.70 -6.66
C GLN A 751 -5.69 -9.44 -7.61
N PRO A 752 -5.45 -9.20 -8.92
CA PRO A 752 -6.47 -9.45 -9.93
C PRO A 752 -6.72 -10.95 -9.95
N VAL A 753 -7.95 -11.35 -9.65
CA VAL A 753 -8.34 -12.75 -9.71
C VAL A 753 -8.44 -13.13 -11.18
N ALA A 754 -7.39 -13.73 -11.74
CA ALA A 754 -7.47 -14.42 -13.00
C ALA A 754 -8.34 -15.66 -12.82
N GLY A 755 -9.61 -15.59 -13.21
CA GLY A 755 -10.43 -16.76 -13.54
C GLY A 755 -10.82 -17.73 -12.43
N ALA A 756 -10.59 -17.47 -11.16
CA ALA A 756 -11.09 -18.31 -10.08
C ALA A 756 -12.29 -17.63 -9.41
N ALA A 757 -13.42 -18.28 -9.42
CA ALA A 757 -14.51 -17.96 -8.52
C ALA A 757 -13.96 -18.02 -7.08
N GLN A 758 -13.66 -16.87 -6.48
CA GLN A 758 -13.53 -16.84 -5.04
C GLN A 758 -14.94 -17.06 -4.49
N THR A 759 -15.18 -18.25 -4.00
CA THR A 759 -16.17 -18.41 -2.94
C THR A 759 -15.57 -17.73 -1.70
N THR A 760 -15.62 -16.41 -1.65
CA THR A 760 -15.64 -15.73 -0.38
C THR A 760 -16.98 -16.14 0.23
N SER A 761 -16.93 -16.98 1.23
CA SER A 761 -18.00 -17.07 2.21
C SER A 761 -18.03 -15.74 2.97
N THR A 762 -18.43 -14.67 2.32
CA THR A 762 -19.14 -13.62 2.99
C THR A 762 -20.54 -14.19 3.21
N SER A 763 -20.85 -14.59 4.42
CA SER A 763 -22.23 -14.59 4.88
C SER A 763 -22.79 -13.22 4.51
N GLY A 764 -23.38 -13.14 3.33
CA GLY A 764 -24.13 -11.98 2.90
C GLY A 764 -25.39 -11.98 3.73
N THR A 765 -25.33 -11.38 4.90
CA THR A 765 -26.54 -10.97 5.59
C THR A 765 -27.25 -10.01 4.66
N VAL A 766 -28.44 -10.37 4.24
CA VAL A 766 -29.40 -9.45 3.63
C VAL A 766 -29.49 -8.24 4.57
N ALA A 767 -28.92 -7.12 4.18
CA ALA A 767 -29.14 -5.87 4.88
C ALA A 767 -30.56 -5.43 4.57
N THR A 768 -31.49 -5.92 5.34
CA THR A 768 -32.66 -5.13 5.69
C THR A 768 -32.13 -3.84 6.30
N LEU A 769 -32.61 -2.71 5.83
CA LEU A 769 -32.44 -1.40 6.46
C LEU A 769 -32.99 -1.49 7.89
N ALA A 770 -32.18 -1.94 8.80
CA ALA A 770 -32.26 -1.72 10.23
C ALA A 770 -30.81 -1.74 10.70
N THR A 771 -30.42 -0.72 11.37
CA THR A 771 -29.18 -0.62 12.14
C THR A 771 -28.92 -1.94 12.84
N GLN A 772 -28.05 -2.76 12.28
CA GLN A 772 -27.60 -3.97 12.93
C GLN A 772 -26.52 -3.53 13.92
N GLU A 773 -26.95 -3.23 15.13
CA GLU A 773 -26.04 -3.27 16.26
C GLU A 773 -25.66 -4.74 16.44
N ALA A 774 -24.41 -5.01 16.17
CA ALA A 774 -23.83 -6.33 16.29
C ALA A 774 -23.95 -6.82 17.74
N LEU A 775 -24.11 -8.14 17.92
CA LEU A 775 -23.87 -8.80 19.21
C LEU A 775 -22.57 -8.25 19.77
N SER A 776 -22.59 -7.79 21.00
CA SER A 776 -21.37 -7.35 21.67
C SER A 776 -21.27 -7.91 23.09
N ALA A 777 -20.03 -7.98 23.59
CA ALA A 777 -19.75 -8.34 24.97
C ALA A 777 -18.72 -7.34 25.51
N TYR A 778 -19.03 -6.69 26.62
CA TYR A 778 -18.11 -5.72 27.22
C TYR A 778 -18.14 -5.78 28.75
N PRO A 779 -16.96 -5.84 29.41
CA PRO A 779 -15.64 -6.06 28.82
C PRO A 779 -15.48 -7.47 28.23
N ASN A 780 -14.66 -7.60 27.19
CA ASN A 780 -14.28 -8.87 26.60
C ASN A 780 -12.87 -8.74 25.98
N PRO A 781 -11.82 -9.35 26.55
CA PRO A 781 -11.80 -10.31 27.66
C PRO A 781 -12.26 -9.74 29.01
N PHE A 782 -12.73 -10.61 29.93
CA PHE A 782 -13.17 -10.20 31.24
C PHE A 782 -12.72 -11.15 32.34
N SER A 783 -12.56 -10.59 33.56
CA SER A 783 -12.39 -11.33 34.80
C SER A 783 -13.52 -10.93 35.75
N GLY A 784 -14.38 -11.85 36.13
CA GLY A 784 -15.53 -11.60 36.99
C GLY A 784 -16.85 -11.48 36.25
N SER A 785 -17.18 -10.35 35.60
CA SER A 785 -18.46 -10.23 34.88
C SER A 785 -18.31 -9.45 33.57
N THR A 786 -19.16 -9.74 32.59
CA THR A 786 -19.30 -9.01 31.33
C THR A 786 -20.77 -8.74 31.03
N THR A 787 -21.05 -7.72 30.20
CA THR A 787 -22.41 -7.44 29.71
C THR A 787 -22.49 -7.88 28.26
N LEU A 788 -23.46 -8.76 27.94
CA LEU A 788 -23.79 -9.13 26.57
C LEU A 788 -24.88 -8.20 26.07
N SER A 789 -24.71 -7.59 24.92
CA SER A 789 -25.73 -6.78 24.26
C SER A 789 -26.14 -7.35 22.91
N TYR A 790 -27.43 -7.23 22.57
CA TYR A 790 -28.01 -7.72 21.33
C TYR A 790 -29.28 -6.97 21.00
N THR A 791 -29.63 -6.92 19.72
CA THR A 791 -30.86 -6.28 19.25
C THR A 791 -31.79 -7.31 18.64
N LEU A 792 -33.07 -7.29 19.07
CA LEU A 792 -34.10 -8.15 18.56
C LEU A 792 -34.93 -7.39 17.50
N PRO A 793 -34.99 -7.89 16.26
CA PRO A 793 -35.78 -7.25 15.23
C PRO A 793 -37.30 -7.34 15.46
N GLN A 794 -37.77 -8.34 16.19
CA GLN A 794 -39.15 -8.59 16.52
C GLN A 794 -39.31 -9.18 17.92
N ALA A 795 -40.46 -8.93 18.59
CA ALA A 795 -40.77 -9.55 19.85
C ALA A 795 -40.90 -11.08 19.67
N GLY A 796 -40.31 -11.84 20.57
CA GLY A 796 -40.37 -13.30 20.50
C GLY A 796 -39.60 -13.99 21.62
N PHE A 797 -39.59 -15.32 21.58
CA PHE A 797 -38.82 -16.13 22.52
C PHE A 797 -37.33 -16.03 22.17
N VAL A 798 -36.50 -15.68 23.15
CA VAL A 798 -35.05 -15.50 23.00
C VAL A 798 -34.31 -16.46 23.93
N SER A 799 -33.30 -17.11 23.42
CA SER A 799 -32.33 -17.83 24.26
C SER A 799 -30.93 -17.28 24.03
N VAL A 800 -30.28 -16.91 25.14
CA VAL A 800 -28.86 -16.50 25.14
C VAL A 800 -28.07 -17.56 25.92
N GLU A 801 -27.17 -18.22 25.25
CA GLU A 801 -26.41 -19.36 25.76
C GLU A 801 -24.92 -19.21 25.54
N ILE A 802 -24.10 -19.71 26.46
CA ILE A 802 -22.64 -19.72 26.35
C ILE A 802 -22.17 -21.15 26.11
N TYR A 803 -21.30 -21.34 25.14
CA TYR A 803 -20.72 -22.61 24.74
C TYR A 803 -19.21 -22.58 24.86
N ASN A 804 -18.59 -23.68 25.23
CA ASN A 804 -17.13 -23.83 25.09
C ASN A 804 -16.77 -24.11 23.62
N LEU A 805 -15.48 -24.10 23.30
CA LEU A 805 -14.99 -24.33 21.93
C LEU A 805 -15.27 -25.77 21.41
N MET A 806 -15.67 -26.69 22.30
CA MET A 806 -16.09 -28.03 21.91
C MET A 806 -17.60 -28.11 21.60
N GLY A 807 -18.33 -26.99 21.60
CA GLY A 807 -19.77 -26.91 21.34
C GLY A 807 -20.65 -27.36 22.51
N LYS A 808 -20.06 -27.64 23.68
CA LYS A 808 -20.84 -27.97 24.87
C LYS A 808 -21.38 -26.70 25.51
N LYS A 809 -22.69 -26.62 25.74
CA LYS A 809 -23.32 -25.53 26.48
C LYS A 809 -22.83 -25.52 27.94
N VAL A 810 -22.27 -24.42 28.40
CA VAL A 810 -21.71 -24.23 29.73
C VAL A 810 -22.57 -23.33 30.61
N LYS A 811 -23.34 -22.43 30.00
CA LYS A 811 -24.27 -21.54 30.73
C LYS A 811 -25.43 -21.12 29.86
N SER A 812 -26.65 -21.06 30.46
CA SER A 812 -27.80 -20.39 29.86
C SER A 812 -27.96 -19.05 30.58
N VAL A 813 -28.13 -17.98 29.85
CA VAL A 813 -28.15 -16.60 30.37
C VAL A 813 -29.53 -16.03 30.30
N VAL A 814 -30.26 -16.22 29.17
CA VAL A 814 -31.62 -15.79 28.93
C VAL A 814 -32.41 -16.93 28.31
N ALA A 815 -33.64 -17.13 28.63
CA ALA A 815 -34.60 -18.09 28.03
C ALA A 815 -36.04 -17.64 28.29
N GLU A 816 -36.47 -16.53 27.64
CA GLU A 816 -37.79 -15.93 27.89
C GLU A 816 -38.30 -15.15 26.68
N GLN A 817 -39.57 -14.72 26.75
CA GLN A 817 -40.19 -13.84 25.77
C GLN A 817 -39.69 -12.41 25.99
N MET A 818 -39.18 -11.80 24.93
CA MET A 818 -38.63 -10.42 24.97
C MET A 818 -39.25 -9.56 23.88
N ASN A 819 -39.32 -8.25 24.11
CA ASN A 819 -39.84 -7.30 23.16
C ASN A 819 -38.78 -7.02 22.05
N ALA A 820 -39.20 -6.51 20.92
CA ALA A 820 -38.28 -5.99 19.91
C ALA A 820 -37.47 -4.81 20.49
N GLY A 821 -36.20 -4.65 20.06
CA GLY A 821 -35.30 -3.57 20.48
C GLY A 821 -33.97 -4.06 21.05
N TYR A 822 -33.23 -3.13 21.59
CA TYR A 822 -31.90 -3.35 22.19
C TYR A 822 -32.04 -3.94 23.61
N HIS A 823 -31.24 -4.97 23.89
CA HIS A 823 -31.21 -5.66 25.18
C HIS A 823 -29.78 -5.84 25.68
N GLU A 824 -29.63 -5.73 26.99
CA GLU A 824 -28.40 -6.04 27.69
C GLU A 824 -28.62 -7.05 28.81
N VAL A 825 -27.68 -7.98 28.98
CA VAL A 825 -27.72 -8.94 30.07
C VAL A 825 -26.32 -9.09 30.68
N LYS A 826 -26.23 -8.92 31.98
CA LYS A 826 -24.96 -9.10 32.73
C LYS A 826 -24.73 -10.57 33.00
N VAL A 827 -23.54 -11.03 32.64
CA VAL A 827 -23.08 -12.40 32.85
C VAL A 827 -21.98 -12.42 33.90
N ASP A 828 -22.25 -13.15 34.98
CA ASP A 828 -21.22 -13.49 35.96
C ASP A 828 -20.39 -14.67 35.44
N GLY A 829 -19.09 -14.43 35.27
CA GLY A 829 -18.10 -15.39 34.78
C GLY A 829 -17.43 -16.25 35.87
N SER A 830 -17.79 -16.07 37.14
CA SER A 830 -17.15 -16.80 38.22
C SER A 830 -17.27 -18.33 38.10
N SER A 831 -18.30 -18.81 37.40
CA SER A 831 -18.53 -20.23 37.11
C SER A 831 -17.85 -20.72 35.82
N LEU A 832 -17.18 -19.85 35.08
CA LEU A 832 -16.50 -20.17 33.82
C LEU A 832 -14.99 -20.25 34.08
N SER A 833 -14.37 -21.32 33.62
CA SER A 833 -12.90 -21.43 33.65
C SER A 833 -12.26 -20.43 32.71
N ARG A 834 -11.01 -20.02 32.96
CA ARG A 834 -10.24 -19.21 32.04
C ARG A 834 -10.20 -19.87 30.66
N GLY A 835 -10.49 -19.09 29.60
CA GLY A 835 -10.54 -19.64 28.27
C GLY A 835 -11.47 -18.89 27.31
N THR A 836 -11.55 -19.39 26.10
CA THR A 836 -12.40 -18.83 25.04
C THR A 836 -13.72 -19.61 24.97
N TYR A 837 -14.83 -18.88 24.84
CA TYR A 837 -16.19 -19.34 24.72
C TYR A 837 -16.87 -18.67 23.55
N LEU A 838 -18.04 -19.16 23.16
CA LEU A 838 -18.96 -18.52 22.24
C LEU A 838 -20.27 -18.23 22.99
N PHE A 839 -20.73 -17.00 23.01
CA PHE A 839 -22.12 -16.73 23.37
C PHE A 839 -22.98 -16.66 22.11
N THR A 840 -24.16 -17.21 22.22
CA THR A 840 -25.05 -17.40 21.09
C THR A 840 -26.44 -16.88 21.48
N VAL A 841 -26.98 -16.01 20.64
CA VAL A 841 -28.38 -15.52 20.75
C VAL A 841 -29.22 -16.23 19.69
N LYS A 842 -30.31 -16.85 20.11
CA LYS A 842 -31.30 -17.49 19.24
C LYS A 842 -32.64 -16.77 19.41
N ALA A 843 -33.18 -16.23 18.34
CA ALA A 843 -34.44 -15.52 18.32
C ALA A 843 -35.11 -15.64 16.94
N GLY A 844 -36.42 -15.92 16.89
CA GLY A 844 -37.16 -15.95 15.62
C GLY A 844 -36.61 -16.93 14.57
N GLY A 845 -36.02 -18.05 15.02
CA GLY A 845 -35.39 -19.06 14.14
C GLY A 845 -33.99 -18.69 13.64
N GLN A 846 -33.47 -17.51 14.00
CA GLN A 846 -32.10 -17.09 13.69
C GLN A 846 -31.16 -17.36 14.87
N THR A 847 -29.91 -17.59 14.56
CA THR A 847 -28.86 -17.82 15.54
C THR A 847 -27.66 -16.94 15.19
N SER A 848 -27.24 -16.11 16.14
CA SER A 848 -26.03 -15.27 16.01
C SER A 848 -25.09 -15.60 17.16
N SER A 849 -23.78 -15.63 16.89
CA SER A 849 -22.77 -15.97 17.90
C SER A 849 -21.57 -15.03 17.85
N GLN A 850 -21.00 -14.77 19.05
CA GLN A 850 -19.78 -13.98 19.17
C GLN A 850 -18.82 -14.61 20.20
N ARG A 851 -17.53 -14.38 20.02
CA ARG A 851 -16.48 -14.87 20.91
C ARG A 851 -16.50 -14.13 22.24
N LEU A 852 -16.36 -14.89 23.32
CA LEU A 852 -16.29 -14.42 24.69
C LEU A 852 -15.01 -14.99 25.33
N VAL A 853 -14.18 -14.15 25.95
CA VAL A 853 -12.90 -14.57 26.55
C VAL A 853 -12.92 -14.29 28.05
N VAL A 854 -12.71 -15.35 28.86
CA VAL A 854 -12.59 -15.28 30.32
C VAL A 854 -11.11 -15.35 30.69
N GLN A 855 -10.61 -14.34 31.44
CA GLN A 855 -9.24 -14.23 31.95
C GLN A 855 -9.07 -14.78 33.35
#